data_713ad82bf4c813584f4da57cdf802228
#
_entry.id   713ad82bf4c813584f4da57cdf802228
#
_cell.length_a   1.000
_cell.length_b   1.000
_cell.length_c   1.000
_cell.angle_alpha   90.00
_cell.angle_beta   90.00
_cell.angle_gamma   90.00
#
_symmetry.space_group_name_H-M   'P 1'
#
loop_
_entity.id
_entity.type
_entity.pdbx_description
1 polymer ?
#
loop_
_entity_poly.entity_id
_entity_poly.type
_entity_poly.pdbx_seq_one_letter_code
_entity_poly.pdbx_strand_id
1 'polypeptide(L)'
;MIRMTSFFTLIVTCAMSMIAQAEQWQPAAAPLMTQWAKDVTPDRVWPEHPRPQMVRDQWQNLNGLWDYAIRPREEQQPTSWDGKILVPFCVESALSGVGKAVQPSERLWYRRTFRKPDMPPGGRVLLHFGAVDWETTVWVNGQEMGRHTGGYDPFTFDITGAVRDGENEIVLAVWDPTDTGWQPRGKQVLNPKGIWYTAVTGIWQTVWLEVVPAQHIASLKLVPDIDQELLRVTVDAPAGLGVKIQAFFNGQTVAQFQGTSGSPIELRIANPKLWWPDEPNLYDLDVKLIKDGQAVDQVKSYFAMRKVSVEKDEHGINRLMLNGKFVFQLGPLDQGWWPDGLYTPATDEAMKHDIVMTKKFGMNMARKHVKYESDRWYYWCDKLGLLVWQDMPSGNVNRNEEGRANFRRELKAMIDARFNHPSIIMWVPFNEGWGQHDTCDVVKWIKDYDPNRVVNEASGWHDNGCGDISDMHKYPGPGVRPIEENRACVLGEFGGLGMPVPGHLWREQGSWGYVAYKDSQALTDAYVQLLAGVRMLIPEGLCAAVYTQTSDVEIEVNGLMTYDRAVIKIDVERAAEAARKLHLPPPVVKPLVPTSERDPQTWRFVLEQPSDDWFAPEFDDTTWKEGQGGFGTEGTPGAIVRTVWKNPDIWLRRSFELSEVPPQGELCLSIHHDEDAEVYINGVLVASTKGFLTNYTLLPLPKDKVRDVLKKGKNVLAVHCHQTGGGQYIDVGLKLIME
;
A
#
# COMPACT_ATOMS: atom_id res chain seq x y z
N MET A 1 52.17 56.27 68.62
CA MET A 1 52.37 54.88 68.18
C MET A 1 51.09 54.44 67.51
N ILE A 2 51.07 54.65 66.19
CA ILE A 2 49.86 54.33 65.37
C ILE A 2 50.30 53.24 64.39
N ARG A 3 49.69 52.03 64.45
CA ARG A 3 49.94 50.97 63.52
C ARG A 3 49.03 51.16 62.30
N MET A 4 49.59 51.27 61.11
CA MET A 4 48.92 51.15 59.79
C MET A 4 48.76 49.72 59.43
N THR A 5 47.53 49.32 59.21
CA THR A 5 47.18 48.01 58.64
C THR A 5 46.84 48.18 57.15
N SER A 6 47.66 47.61 56.28
CA SER A 6 47.42 47.60 54.84
C SER A 6 46.41 46.52 54.47
N PHE A 7 45.33 46.90 53.80
CA PHE A 7 44.41 45.96 53.17
C PHE A 7 44.88 45.65 51.75
N PHE A 8 45.20 44.40 51.49
CA PHE A 8 45.42 43.89 50.14
C PHE A 8 44.04 43.42 49.57
N THR A 9 43.54 44.10 48.56
CA THR A 9 42.33 43.69 47.83
C THR A 9 42.75 42.72 46.70
N LEU A 10 42.39 41.45 46.86
CA LEU A 10 42.58 40.40 45.86
C LEU A 10 41.45 40.47 44.82
N ILE A 11 41.71 40.97 43.62
CA ILE A 11 40.76 40.92 42.51
C ILE A 11 40.86 39.51 41.89
N VAL A 12 39.87 38.66 42.15
CA VAL A 12 39.69 37.37 41.48
C VAL A 12 38.90 37.65 40.18
N THR A 13 39.61 37.67 39.06
CA THR A 13 38.99 37.66 37.72
C THR A 13 38.45 36.29 37.43
N CYS A 14 37.15 36.12 37.57
CA CYS A 14 36.41 34.90 37.16
C CYS A 14 36.28 34.95 35.63
N ALA A 15 37.19 34.32 34.91
CA ALA A 15 37.01 34.04 33.49
C ALA A 15 35.91 32.98 33.32
N MET A 16 34.68 33.39 33.05
CA MET A 16 33.63 32.51 32.57
C MET A 16 34.03 32.03 31.17
N SER A 17 34.56 30.83 31.10
CA SER A 17 34.63 30.08 29.85
C SER A 17 33.17 29.75 29.44
N MET A 18 32.60 30.50 28.50
CA MET A 18 31.46 30.10 27.75
C MET A 18 31.86 28.87 26.91
N ILE A 19 31.68 27.68 27.47
CA ILE A 19 31.61 26.47 26.68
C ILE A 19 30.30 26.65 25.90
N ALA A 20 30.41 26.95 24.62
CA ALA A 20 29.27 26.82 23.71
C ALA A 20 28.79 25.37 23.83
N GLN A 21 27.72 25.14 24.55
CA GLN A 21 26.99 23.86 24.46
C GLN A 21 26.64 23.74 22.98
N ALA A 22 27.25 22.78 22.29
CA ALA A 22 26.77 22.38 20.98
C ALA A 22 25.26 22.07 21.17
N GLU A 23 24.42 22.80 20.49
CA GLU A 23 22.97 22.59 20.55
C GLU A 23 22.71 21.13 20.23
N GLN A 24 22.25 20.40 21.23
CA GLN A 24 21.94 18.98 21.09
C GLN A 24 20.76 18.89 20.11
N TRP A 25 20.92 18.14 19.04
CA TRP A 25 19.85 17.92 18.05
C TRP A 25 18.53 17.54 18.75
N GLN A 26 17.43 18.10 18.28
CA GLN A 26 16.07 17.84 18.76
C GLN A 26 15.17 17.70 17.53
N PRO A 27 14.15 16.85 17.57
CA PRO A 27 13.09 16.85 16.57
C PRO A 27 12.44 18.23 16.47
N ALA A 28 12.04 18.64 15.27
CA ALA A 28 11.19 19.81 15.09
C ALA A 28 9.78 19.54 15.64
N ALA A 29 9.01 20.61 15.88
CA ALA A 29 7.64 20.48 16.35
C ALA A 29 6.75 19.76 15.30
N ALA A 30 5.99 18.78 15.76
CA ALA A 30 4.98 18.09 14.95
C ALA A 30 3.69 17.89 15.74
N PRO A 31 2.53 17.81 15.08
CA PRO A 31 1.26 17.53 15.75
C PRO A 31 1.23 16.16 16.42
N LEU A 32 1.86 15.17 15.82
CA LEU A 32 1.92 13.79 16.26
C LEU A 32 3.32 13.22 16.09
N MET A 33 3.68 12.30 16.97
CA MET A 33 4.93 11.52 16.91
C MET A 33 4.61 10.05 17.21
N THR A 34 5.27 9.14 16.53
CA THR A 34 5.16 7.72 16.88
C THR A 34 5.93 7.39 18.16
N GLN A 35 5.61 6.26 18.77
CA GLN A 35 6.34 5.79 19.96
C GLN A 35 7.83 5.49 19.69
N TRP A 36 8.23 5.25 18.45
CA TRP A 36 9.61 4.95 18.06
C TRP A 36 10.48 6.19 17.84
N ALA A 37 9.86 7.36 17.70
CA ALA A 37 10.60 8.62 17.53
C ALA A 37 11.59 8.89 18.68
N LYS A 38 11.28 8.45 19.91
CA LYS A 38 12.14 8.56 21.09
C LYS A 38 13.45 7.74 21.00
N ASP A 39 13.47 6.73 20.13
CA ASP A 39 14.62 5.84 19.95
C ASP A 39 15.58 6.35 18.86
N VAL A 40 15.21 7.44 18.17
CA VAL A 40 16.01 8.08 17.13
C VAL A 40 17.02 9.02 17.77
N THR A 41 18.30 8.78 17.51
CA THR A 41 19.40 9.67 17.91
C THR A 41 20.38 9.84 16.76
N PRO A 42 21.15 10.95 16.71
CA PRO A 42 22.13 11.17 15.65
C PRO A 42 23.15 10.05 15.46
N ASP A 43 23.51 9.36 16.54
CA ASP A 43 24.52 8.30 16.52
C ASP A 43 23.92 6.91 16.23
N ARG A 44 22.59 6.80 16.23
CA ARG A 44 21.88 5.52 16.08
C ARG A 44 20.63 5.65 15.20
N VAL A 45 20.80 6.26 14.03
CA VAL A 45 19.72 6.40 13.05
C VAL A 45 19.93 5.40 11.92
N TRP A 46 18.97 4.52 11.71
CA TRP A 46 18.98 3.52 10.64
C TRP A 46 20.33 2.79 10.54
N PRO A 47 20.71 2.01 11.57
CA PRO A 47 21.99 1.30 11.60
C PRO A 47 22.03 0.03 10.75
N GLU A 48 20.88 -0.45 10.28
CA GLU A 48 20.74 -1.68 9.53
C GLU A 48 21.35 -1.56 8.13
N HIS A 49 21.90 -2.68 7.62
CA HIS A 49 22.39 -2.71 6.23
C HIS A 49 21.24 -2.41 5.26
N PRO A 50 21.36 -1.41 4.37
CA PRO A 50 20.25 -0.91 3.56
C PRO A 50 19.83 -1.86 2.43
N ARG A 51 20.72 -2.77 1.97
CA ARG A 51 20.45 -3.72 0.88
C ARG A 51 20.52 -5.19 1.34
N PRO A 52 19.46 -5.76 1.91
CA PRO A 52 19.48 -7.13 2.45
C PRO A 52 19.78 -8.23 1.41
N GLN A 53 19.56 -7.96 0.12
CA GLN A 53 19.86 -8.88 -0.99
C GLN A 53 21.23 -8.65 -1.66
N MET A 54 22.05 -7.74 -1.13
CA MET A 54 23.39 -7.44 -1.63
C MET A 54 24.31 -7.06 -0.47
N VAL A 55 24.44 -7.94 0.54
CA VAL A 55 25.18 -7.63 1.77
C VAL A 55 26.67 -7.89 1.57
N ARG A 56 27.48 -6.86 1.86
CA ARG A 56 28.92 -6.92 2.04
C ARG A 56 29.28 -6.54 3.47
N ASP A 57 30.36 -7.15 3.99
CA ASP A 57 30.82 -6.87 5.36
C ASP A 57 31.49 -5.50 5.48
N GLN A 58 32.10 -4.99 4.40
CA GLN A 58 32.79 -3.69 4.37
C GLN A 58 31.90 -2.58 3.84
N TRP A 59 31.13 -1.97 4.75
CA TRP A 59 30.30 -0.80 4.45
C TRP A 59 30.36 0.20 5.61
N GLN A 60 30.08 1.46 5.33
CA GLN A 60 30.04 2.53 6.33
C GLN A 60 28.74 3.32 6.19
N ASN A 61 27.93 3.35 7.25
CA ASN A 61 26.73 4.17 7.33
C ASN A 61 27.12 5.67 7.40
N LEU A 62 26.54 6.48 6.54
CA LEU A 62 26.68 7.93 6.53
C LEU A 62 25.42 8.67 7.01
N ASN A 63 24.44 7.99 7.56
CA ASN A 63 23.34 8.64 8.25
C ASN A 63 23.82 9.41 9.49
N GLY A 64 22.96 10.24 10.05
CA GLY A 64 23.28 11.08 11.19
C GLY A 64 23.24 12.57 10.83
N LEU A 65 23.92 13.41 11.59
CA LEU A 65 23.87 14.86 11.38
C LEU A 65 24.70 15.30 10.18
N TRP A 66 24.06 16.04 9.28
CA TRP A 66 24.66 16.77 8.18
C TRP A 66 24.46 18.29 8.38
N ASP A 67 25.32 19.12 7.82
CA ASP A 67 24.98 20.54 7.67
C ASP A 67 23.95 20.69 6.57
N TYR A 68 23.02 21.65 6.70
CA TYR A 68 22.06 21.98 5.64
C TYR A 68 21.99 23.48 5.40
N ALA A 69 21.57 23.87 4.19
CA ALA A 69 21.20 25.24 3.85
C ALA A 69 20.09 25.25 2.79
N ILE A 70 19.12 26.17 2.93
CA ILE A 70 18.11 26.43 1.89
C ILE A 70 18.48 27.75 1.22
N ARG A 71 18.64 27.72 -0.11
CA ARG A 71 19.09 28.87 -0.90
C ARG A 71 18.21 29.01 -2.15
N PRO A 72 18.14 30.21 -2.77
CA PRO A 72 17.56 30.35 -4.09
C PRO A 72 18.13 29.33 -5.08
N ARG A 73 17.30 28.78 -5.94
CA ARG A 73 17.65 27.67 -6.86
C ARG A 73 18.91 27.92 -7.68
N GLU A 74 19.10 29.17 -8.15
CA GLU A 74 20.20 29.54 -9.02
C GLU A 74 21.48 29.94 -8.24
N GLU A 75 21.43 29.96 -6.91
CA GLU A 75 22.57 30.31 -6.09
C GLU A 75 23.62 29.19 -6.11
N GLN A 76 24.89 29.58 -6.13
CA GLN A 76 26.01 28.66 -6.05
C GLN A 76 26.11 28.03 -4.66
N GLN A 77 27.00 27.05 -4.51
CA GLN A 77 27.24 26.39 -3.24
C GLN A 77 27.37 27.40 -2.09
N PRO A 78 26.60 27.25 -1.00
CA PRO A 78 26.59 28.18 0.11
C PRO A 78 27.93 28.21 0.83
N THR A 79 28.34 29.41 1.28
CA THR A 79 29.51 29.59 2.14
C THR A 79 29.17 29.52 3.63
N SER A 80 27.89 29.57 3.99
CA SER A 80 27.36 29.43 5.35
C SER A 80 26.19 28.44 5.37
N TRP A 81 26.05 27.75 6.49
CA TRP A 81 25.05 26.71 6.70
C TRP A 81 23.99 27.18 7.69
N ASP A 82 22.74 26.77 7.52
CA ASP A 82 21.61 27.22 8.33
C ASP A 82 21.46 26.40 9.64
N GLY A 83 22.11 25.24 9.71
CA GLY A 83 22.08 24.37 10.88
C GLY A 83 22.43 22.92 10.55
N LYS A 84 21.90 22.02 11.39
CA LYS A 84 22.05 20.57 11.23
C LYS A 84 20.72 19.94 10.84
N ILE A 85 20.79 18.94 9.98
CA ILE A 85 19.68 18.07 9.58
C ILE A 85 20.04 16.62 9.86
N LEU A 86 19.10 15.85 10.39
CA LEU A 86 19.30 14.43 10.64
C LEU A 86 18.90 13.59 9.42
N VAL A 87 19.90 13.08 8.69
CA VAL A 87 19.72 12.13 7.58
C VAL A 87 19.48 10.73 8.14
N PRO A 88 18.50 9.93 7.63
CA PRO A 88 17.82 10.10 6.35
C PRO A 88 16.39 10.66 6.44
N PHE A 89 16.14 11.63 7.26
CA PHE A 89 14.82 12.25 7.33
C PHE A 89 14.75 13.48 6.43
N CYS A 90 13.71 13.56 5.58
CA CYS A 90 13.49 14.67 4.67
C CYS A 90 13.31 15.99 5.43
N VAL A 91 13.63 17.10 4.80
CA VAL A 91 13.72 18.41 5.46
C VAL A 91 12.40 18.89 6.08
N GLU A 92 11.25 18.47 5.54
CA GLU A 92 9.91 18.82 6.04
C GLU A 92 9.54 18.04 7.31
N SER A 93 10.15 16.89 7.54
CA SER A 93 9.80 16.01 8.65
C SER A 93 10.29 16.54 10.01
N ALA A 94 9.58 16.15 11.07
CA ALA A 94 9.97 16.47 12.43
C ALA A 94 11.34 15.86 12.81
N LEU A 95 11.55 14.58 12.46
CA LEU A 95 12.77 13.85 12.78
C LEU A 95 14.01 14.37 12.03
N SER A 96 13.84 15.19 10.99
CA SER A 96 14.97 15.91 10.40
C SER A 96 15.59 16.92 11.36
N GLY A 97 14.82 17.44 12.32
CA GLY A 97 15.16 18.56 13.18
C GLY A 97 14.94 19.93 12.53
N VAL A 98 14.48 19.99 11.28
CA VAL A 98 14.29 21.21 10.48
C VAL A 98 12.81 21.57 10.35
N GLY A 99 11.97 20.67 9.84
CA GLY A 99 10.52 20.84 9.72
C GLY A 99 10.10 22.00 8.82
N LYS A 100 10.82 22.21 7.69
CA LYS A 100 10.55 23.32 6.76
C LYS A 100 10.30 22.81 5.35
N ALA A 101 9.23 23.32 4.71
CA ALA A 101 9.01 23.10 3.29
C ALA A 101 10.01 23.88 2.43
N VAL A 102 10.52 23.24 1.38
CA VAL A 102 11.37 23.83 0.35
C VAL A 102 10.50 24.17 -0.85
N GLN A 103 10.65 25.37 -1.40
CA GLN A 103 9.85 25.82 -2.54
C GLN A 103 10.54 25.47 -3.87
N PRO A 104 9.80 25.33 -4.99
CA PRO A 104 10.39 25.08 -6.32
C PRO A 104 11.39 26.13 -6.79
N SER A 105 11.36 27.34 -6.20
CA SER A 105 12.35 28.42 -6.42
C SER A 105 13.60 28.30 -5.56
N GLU A 106 13.67 27.29 -4.71
CA GLU A 106 14.75 27.06 -3.76
C GLU A 106 15.49 25.77 -4.07
N ARG A 107 16.63 25.59 -3.43
CA ARG A 107 17.48 24.41 -3.49
C ARG A 107 17.96 24.08 -2.08
N LEU A 108 17.86 22.81 -1.72
CA LEU A 108 18.35 22.27 -0.45
C LEU A 108 19.79 21.78 -0.64
N TRP A 109 20.66 22.27 0.19
CA TRP A 109 22.06 21.88 0.23
C TRP A 109 22.36 21.06 1.46
N TYR A 110 23.22 20.06 1.30
CA TYR A 110 23.73 19.21 2.37
C TYR A 110 25.25 19.19 2.35
N ARG A 111 25.87 19.04 3.53
CA ARG A 111 27.31 18.82 3.67
C ARG A 111 27.59 17.85 4.81
N ARG A 112 28.52 16.93 4.57
CA ARG A 112 29.04 16.01 5.59
C ARG A 112 30.51 15.71 5.35
N THR A 113 31.26 15.56 6.46
CA THR A 113 32.63 15.02 6.42
C THR A 113 32.60 13.52 6.75
N PHE A 114 33.54 12.77 6.18
CA PHE A 114 33.75 11.36 6.44
C PHE A 114 35.24 11.02 6.33
N ARG A 115 35.67 9.96 6.99
CA ARG A 115 37.01 9.40 6.83
C ARG A 115 37.01 8.39 5.70
N LYS A 116 38.06 8.41 4.87
CA LYS A 116 38.24 7.37 3.85
C LYS A 116 38.30 6.01 4.53
N PRO A 117 37.47 5.04 4.11
CA PRO A 117 37.54 3.69 4.62
C PRO A 117 38.83 3.00 4.17
N ASP A 118 39.29 1.99 4.94
CA ASP A 118 40.39 1.14 4.53
C ASP A 118 40.02 0.37 3.25
N MET A 119 40.94 0.39 2.29
CA MET A 119 40.69 -0.13 0.95
C MET A 119 41.83 -1.04 0.51
N PRO A 120 41.53 -2.24 -0.05
CA PRO A 120 42.57 -3.11 -0.62
C PRO A 120 43.22 -2.46 -1.84
N PRO A 121 44.42 -2.86 -2.21
CA PRO A 121 45.09 -2.33 -3.42
C PRO A 121 44.20 -2.51 -4.66
N GLY A 122 43.99 -1.41 -5.40
CA GLY A 122 43.12 -1.36 -6.57
C GLY A 122 41.61 -1.42 -6.26
N GLY A 123 41.22 -1.40 -4.99
CA GLY A 123 39.81 -1.33 -4.59
C GLY A 123 39.14 -0.02 -4.98
N ARG A 124 37.83 0.02 -4.85
CA ARG A 124 36.99 1.19 -5.14
C ARG A 124 36.15 1.57 -3.92
N VAL A 125 35.83 2.85 -3.80
CA VAL A 125 34.87 3.38 -2.83
C VAL A 125 33.64 3.82 -3.59
N LEU A 126 32.53 3.18 -3.32
CA LEU A 126 31.21 3.50 -3.89
C LEU A 126 30.38 4.28 -2.87
N LEU A 127 29.87 5.44 -3.28
CA LEU A 127 28.92 6.23 -2.51
C LEU A 127 27.51 5.97 -3.00
N HIS A 128 26.67 5.46 -2.11
CA HIS A 128 25.31 5.07 -2.41
C HIS A 128 24.30 5.97 -1.72
N PHE A 129 23.20 6.24 -2.41
CA PHE A 129 22.01 6.89 -1.88
C PHE A 129 20.82 5.95 -2.10
N GLY A 130 20.05 5.67 -1.05
CA GLY A 130 18.83 4.86 -1.15
C GLY A 130 17.71 5.58 -1.89
N ALA A 131 17.49 6.85 -1.59
CA ALA A 131 16.61 7.75 -2.35
C ALA A 131 16.86 9.21 -1.94
N VAL A 132 16.75 10.12 -2.89
CA VAL A 132 16.82 11.58 -2.72
C VAL A 132 15.80 12.23 -3.67
N ASP A 133 14.81 12.94 -3.16
CA ASP A 133 13.81 13.61 -3.96
C ASP A 133 14.18 15.07 -4.21
N TRP A 134 14.39 15.51 -5.42
CA TRP A 134 14.22 14.83 -6.72
C TRP A 134 15.51 14.91 -7.59
N GLU A 135 15.96 16.13 -7.98
CA GLU A 135 17.16 16.37 -8.78
C GLU A 135 18.36 16.62 -7.88
N THR A 136 19.35 15.76 -7.95
CA THR A 136 20.50 15.75 -7.04
C THR A 136 21.80 15.90 -7.80
N THR A 137 22.67 16.84 -7.40
CA THR A 137 24.07 16.92 -7.85
C THR A 137 24.97 16.65 -6.65
N VAL A 138 26.01 15.86 -6.84
CA VAL A 138 26.92 15.41 -5.77
C VAL A 138 28.36 15.82 -6.07
N TRP A 139 29.03 16.37 -5.07
CA TRP A 139 30.44 16.65 -5.09
C TRP A 139 31.16 15.93 -3.94
N VAL A 140 32.40 15.49 -4.21
CA VAL A 140 33.32 14.96 -3.19
C VAL A 140 34.61 15.76 -3.27
N ASN A 141 35.03 16.38 -2.16
CA ASN A 141 36.19 17.23 -2.08
C ASN A 141 36.25 18.35 -3.17
N GLY A 142 35.08 18.90 -3.51
CA GLY A 142 34.90 19.92 -4.55
C GLY A 142 34.88 19.40 -5.99
N GLN A 143 35.08 18.11 -6.22
CA GLN A 143 34.95 17.48 -7.53
C GLN A 143 33.52 16.99 -7.71
N GLU A 144 32.86 17.37 -8.81
CA GLU A 144 31.54 16.88 -9.17
C GLU A 144 31.60 15.38 -9.56
N MET A 145 30.80 14.57 -8.89
CA MET A 145 30.69 13.13 -9.16
C MET A 145 29.63 12.82 -10.21
N GLY A 146 28.61 13.67 -10.31
CA GLY A 146 27.53 13.55 -11.27
C GLY A 146 26.19 14.06 -10.74
N ARG A 147 25.16 13.82 -11.55
CA ARG A 147 23.78 14.23 -11.30
C ARG A 147 22.84 13.04 -11.42
N HIS A 148 21.84 13.02 -10.57
CA HIS A 148 20.74 12.07 -10.59
C HIS A 148 19.39 12.79 -10.65
N THR A 149 18.40 12.21 -11.32
CA THR A 149 17.00 12.64 -11.29
C THR A 149 16.13 11.43 -11.02
N GLY A 150 15.27 11.50 -10.02
CA GLY A 150 14.39 10.44 -9.56
C GLY A 150 14.22 10.53 -8.05
N GLY A 151 12.93 10.60 -7.59
CA GLY A 151 12.65 10.82 -6.17
C GLY A 151 12.70 9.54 -5.31
N TYR A 152 12.74 8.37 -5.95
CA TYR A 152 12.51 7.10 -5.24
C TYR A 152 13.58 6.06 -5.52
N ASP A 153 14.26 6.12 -6.67
CA ASP A 153 15.23 5.13 -7.10
C ASP A 153 16.62 5.33 -6.47
N PRO A 154 17.30 4.23 -6.09
CA PRO A 154 18.65 4.30 -5.57
C PRO A 154 19.65 4.64 -6.67
N PHE A 155 20.73 5.35 -6.31
CA PHE A 155 21.83 5.64 -7.22
C PHE A 155 23.19 5.58 -6.53
N THR A 156 24.25 5.47 -7.33
CA THR A 156 25.60 5.22 -6.86
C THR A 156 26.62 5.98 -7.67
N PHE A 157 27.65 6.53 -6.99
CA PHE A 157 28.82 7.13 -7.62
C PHE A 157 30.10 6.40 -7.19
N ASP A 158 30.98 6.10 -8.13
CA ASP A 158 32.36 5.69 -7.83
C ASP A 158 33.17 6.96 -7.47
N ILE A 159 33.47 7.12 -6.20
CA ILE A 159 34.19 8.27 -5.68
C ILE A 159 35.69 8.01 -5.47
N THR A 160 36.21 6.87 -5.93
CA THR A 160 37.60 6.43 -5.70
C THR A 160 38.62 7.47 -6.08
N GLY A 161 38.42 8.13 -7.23
CA GLY A 161 39.35 9.15 -7.72
C GLY A 161 39.30 10.51 -6.98
N ALA A 162 38.21 10.75 -6.22
CA ALA A 162 37.99 12.00 -5.49
C ALA A 162 38.33 11.91 -4.01
N VAL A 163 38.39 10.69 -3.43
CA VAL A 163 38.75 10.53 -2.01
C VAL A 163 40.25 10.64 -1.78
N ARG A 164 40.63 11.22 -0.66
CA ARG A 164 41.99 11.37 -0.19
C ARG A 164 42.18 10.78 1.21
N ASP A 165 43.39 10.53 1.62
CA ASP A 165 43.67 10.01 2.97
C ASP A 165 43.21 11.03 4.03
N GLY A 166 42.63 10.52 5.11
CA GLY A 166 42.07 11.32 6.19
C GLY A 166 40.64 11.78 5.96
N GLU A 167 40.35 13.04 6.23
CA GLU A 167 39.00 13.59 6.14
C GLU A 167 38.64 14.00 4.71
N ASN A 168 37.43 13.69 4.31
CA ASN A 168 36.82 14.00 3.02
C ASN A 168 35.47 14.70 3.25
N GLU A 169 35.04 15.48 2.27
CA GLU A 169 33.78 16.23 2.30
C GLU A 169 32.87 15.75 1.17
N ILE A 170 31.60 15.51 1.49
CA ILE A 170 30.51 15.32 0.53
C ILE A 170 29.64 16.56 0.59
N VAL A 171 29.27 17.10 -0.55
CA VAL A 171 28.27 18.15 -0.72
C VAL A 171 27.20 17.67 -1.70
N LEU A 172 25.93 17.91 -1.37
CA LEU A 172 24.81 17.70 -2.28
C LEU A 172 24.03 18.99 -2.49
N ALA A 173 23.52 19.16 -3.69
CA ALA A 173 22.50 20.14 -4.02
C ALA A 173 21.26 19.40 -4.52
N VAL A 174 20.12 19.64 -3.90
CA VAL A 174 18.85 18.98 -4.25
C VAL A 174 17.82 20.03 -4.64
N TRP A 175 17.20 19.85 -5.79
CA TRP A 175 16.07 20.65 -6.25
C TRP A 175 14.87 19.74 -6.49
N ASP A 176 13.73 20.14 -5.93
CA ASP A 176 12.48 19.41 -6.07
C ASP A 176 11.35 20.38 -6.50
N PRO A 177 10.71 20.18 -7.67
CA PRO A 177 9.55 20.95 -8.08
C PRO A 177 8.26 20.53 -7.36
N THR A 178 8.30 19.50 -6.54
CA THR A 178 7.18 18.89 -5.82
C THR A 178 5.97 18.67 -6.73
N ASP A 179 4.89 19.47 -6.65
CA ASP A 179 3.67 19.33 -7.46
C ASP A 179 3.58 20.33 -8.64
N THR A 180 4.65 21.06 -8.94
CA THR A 180 4.71 22.00 -10.06
C THR A 180 5.39 21.44 -11.32
N GLY A 181 5.99 20.24 -11.22
CA GLY A 181 6.68 19.56 -12.31
C GLY A 181 5.87 18.41 -12.93
N TRP A 182 6.51 17.69 -13.84
CA TRP A 182 5.97 16.52 -14.53
C TRP A 182 6.53 15.19 -14.00
N GLN A 183 7.45 15.24 -13.04
CA GLN A 183 8.11 14.05 -12.46
C GLN A 183 7.10 13.16 -11.70
N PRO A 184 7.41 11.86 -11.54
CA PRO A 184 6.74 11.01 -10.56
C PRO A 184 6.91 11.57 -9.15
N ARG A 185 5.82 11.73 -8.41
CA ARG A 185 5.84 12.37 -7.08
C ARG A 185 4.91 11.72 -6.06
N GLY A 186 4.17 10.69 -6.44
CA GLY A 186 3.17 10.11 -5.55
C GLY A 186 2.10 11.12 -5.16
N LYS A 187 1.73 11.14 -3.88
CA LYS A 187 0.71 12.05 -3.33
C LYS A 187 1.28 13.35 -2.72
N GLN A 188 2.52 13.68 -2.98
CA GLN A 188 3.17 14.87 -2.45
C GLN A 188 2.61 16.17 -3.06
N VAL A 189 2.33 17.16 -2.21
CA VAL A 189 1.96 18.53 -2.63
C VAL A 189 2.50 19.56 -1.65
N LEU A 190 2.73 20.79 -2.15
CA LEU A 190 3.15 21.92 -1.31
C LEU A 190 2.04 22.39 -0.35
N ASN A 191 0.76 22.18 -0.73
CA ASN A 191 -0.41 22.58 0.06
C ASN A 191 -1.30 21.36 0.35
N PRO A 192 -1.00 20.57 1.39
CA PRO A 192 -1.72 19.34 1.72
C PRO A 192 -3.21 19.54 1.98
N LYS A 193 -4.03 18.71 1.31
CA LYS A 193 -5.49 18.68 1.48
C LYS A 193 -6.11 17.43 0.88
N GLY A 194 -7.23 16.97 1.43
CA GLY A 194 -7.95 15.79 0.93
C GLY A 194 -7.03 14.56 0.97
N ILE A 195 -6.84 13.95 -0.19
CA ILE A 195 -6.01 12.75 -0.40
C ILE A 195 -4.53 13.05 -0.72
N TRP A 196 -4.10 14.32 -0.64
CA TRP A 196 -2.74 14.77 -0.96
C TRP A 196 -2.05 15.26 0.30
N TYR A 197 -0.79 14.87 0.49
CA TYR A 197 -0.06 14.99 1.75
C TYR A 197 1.18 15.86 1.62
N THR A 198 1.84 16.13 2.75
CA THR A 198 3.02 16.98 2.90
C THR A 198 4.14 16.56 1.95
N ALA A 199 4.82 17.53 1.32
CA ALA A 199 5.97 17.34 0.45
C ALA A 199 7.13 16.61 1.16
N VAL A 200 7.97 15.94 0.37
CA VAL A 200 9.18 15.25 0.82
C VAL A 200 10.33 15.70 -0.09
N THR A 201 11.22 16.53 0.42
CA THR A 201 12.35 17.05 -0.35
C THR A 201 13.68 16.57 0.25
N GLY A 202 14.60 16.14 -0.60
CA GLY A 202 15.95 15.76 -0.20
C GLY A 202 16.12 14.28 0.15
N ILE A 203 17.11 14.00 0.99
CA ILE A 203 17.47 12.62 1.38
C ILE A 203 16.38 12.05 2.29
N TRP A 204 15.78 10.91 1.89
CA TRP A 204 14.80 10.22 2.70
C TRP A 204 15.05 8.71 2.89
N GLN A 205 16.15 8.19 2.35
CA GLN A 205 16.67 6.84 2.62
C GLN A 205 18.17 6.89 2.94
N THR A 206 18.68 5.81 3.53
CA THR A 206 20.06 5.68 3.98
C THR A 206 21.09 6.10 2.91
N VAL A 207 22.12 6.79 3.36
CA VAL A 207 23.35 7.09 2.60
C VAL A 207 24.48 6.25 3.17
N TRP A 208 25.29 5.59 2.31
CA TRP A 208 26.39 4.75 2.78
C TRP A 208 27.53 4.64 1.78
N LEU A 209 28.68 4.19 2.28
CA LEU A 209 29.82 3.79 1.47
C LEU A 209 29.95 2.28 1.46
N GLU A 210 30.35 1.74 0.31
CA GLU A 210 30.88 0.37 0.19
C GLU A 210 32.30 0.40 -0.35
N VAL A 211 33.17 -0.44 0.23
CA VAL A 211 34.48 -0.72 -0.34
C VAL A 211 34.38 -2.00 -1.13
N VAL A 212 34.69 -1.92 -2.42
CA VAL A 212 34.63 -3.08 -3.32
C VAL A 212 35.95 -3.28 -4.04
N PRO A 213 36.28 -4.54 -4.42
CA PRO A 213 37.45 -4.80 -5.28
C PRO A 213 37.31 -4.14 -6.65
N ALA A 214 38.41 -3.98 -7.38
CA ALA A 214 38.38 -3.48 -8.77
C ALA A 214 37.43 -4.27 -9.66
N GLN A 215 37.39 -5.59 -9.44
CA GLN A 215 36.44 -6.52 -10.07
C GLN A 215 35.46 -6.99 -9.00
N HIS A 216 34.24 -6.52 -9.09
CA HIS A 216 33.20 -6.79 -8.09
C HIS A 216 31.86 -7.14 -8.73
N ILE A 217 30.98 -7.69 -7.95
CA ILE A 217 29.58 -7.99 -8.31
C ILE A 217 28.80 -6.69 -8.17
N ALA A 218 28.31 -6.13 -9.28
CA ALA A 218 27.53 -4.89 -9.29
C ALA A 218 26.07 -5.15 -8.89
N SER A 219 25.47 -6.23 -9.39
CA SER A 219 24.09 -6.62 -9.09
C SER A 219 23.85 -8.12 -9.28
N LEU A 220 22.75 -8.60 -8.74
CA LEU A 220 22.21 -9.94 -8.95
C LEU A 220 20.80 -9.85 -9.54
N LYS A 221 20.48 -10.71 -10.53
CA LYS A 221 19.12 -10.96 -10.98
C LYS A 221 18.75 -12.40 -10.69
N LEU A 222 17.70 -12.62 -9.87
CA LEU A 222 17.27 -13.90 -9.36
C LEU A 222 15.89 -14.24 -9.91
N VAL A 223 15.78 -15.28 -10.73
CA VAL A 223 14.53 -15.68 -11.37
C VAL A 223 14.21 -17.13 -11.00
N PRO A 224 13.26 -17.36 -10.09
CA PRO A 224 12.81 -18.70 -9.73
C PRO A 224 11.93 -19.29 -10.84
N ASP A 225 12.12 -20.60 -11.09
CA ASP A 225 11.28 -21.39 -11.97
C ASP A 225 10.92 -22.68 -11.23
N ILE A 226 9.72 -22.69 -10.62
CA ILE A 226 9.28 -23.83 -9.80
C ILE A 226 8.89 -25.05 -10.66
N ASP A 227 8.51 -24.82 -11.91
CA ASP A 227 8.09 -25.88 -12.82
C ASP A 227 9.31 -26.73 -13.27
N GLN A 228 10.49 -26.10 -13.36
CA GLN A 228 11.76 -26.75 -13.69
C GLN A 228 12.66 -27.02 -12.46
N GLU A 229 12.23 -26.63 -11.26
CA GLU A 229 13.01 -26.66 -10.03
C GLU A 229 14.35 -25.91 -10.14
N LEU A 230 14.35 -24.74 -10.79
CA LEU A 230 15.54 -23.95 -11.06
C LEU A 230 15.46 -22.56 -10.41
N LEU A 231 16.61 -22.06 -9.97
CA LEU A 231 16.87 -20.63 -9.80
C LEU A 231 17.83 -20.20 -10.91
N ARG A 232 17.41 -19.27 -11.78
CA ARG A 232 18.32 -18.63 -12.72
C ARG A 232 18.95 -17.41 -12.08
N VAL A 233 20.28 -17.42 -11.96
CA VAL A 233 21.07 -16.35 -11.35
C VAL A 233 21.90 -15.68 -12.44
N THR A 234 21.67 -14.39 -12.64
CA THR A 234 22.57 -13.55 -13.45
C THR A 234 23.43 -12.72 -12.50
N VAL A 235 24.74 -12.83 -12.62
CA VAL A 235 25.71 -12.07 -11.84
C VAL A 235 26.30 -10.99 -12.74
N ASP A 236 25.92 -9.74 -12.44
CA ASP A 236 26.49 -8.57 -13.13
C ASP A 236 27.87 -8.26 -12.54
N ALA A 237 28.89 -8.63 -13.29
CA ALA A 237 30.31 -8.46 -12.96
C ALA A 237 31.09 -8.43 -14.27
N PRO A 238 32.39 -8.03 -14.28
CA PRO A 238 33.21 -8.13 -15.48
C PRO A 238 33.15 -9.52 -16.08
N ALA A 239 32.90 -9.59 -17.41
CA ALA A 239 32.62 -10.82 -18.12
C ALA A 239 33.80 -11.82 -18.07
N GLY A 240 33.50 -13.12 -18.02
CA GLY A 240 34.49 -14.19 -18.11
C GLY A 240 35.19 -14.54 -16.79
N LEU A 241 34.81 -13.92 -15.67
CA LEU A 241 35.26 -14.32 -14.35
C LEU A 241 34.50 -15.55 -13.85
N GLY A 242 35.17 -16.39 -13.07
CA GLY A 242 34.49 -17.50 -12.41
C GLY A 242 33.46 -17.03 -11.41
N VAL A 243 32.34 -17.73 -11.31
CA VAL A 243 31.31 -17.49 -10.30
C VAL A 243 31.06 -18.77 -9.54
N LYS A 244 31.08 -18.70 -8.20
CA LYS A 244 30.68 -19.79 -7.32
C LYS A 244 29.44 -19.36 -6.53
N ILE A 245 28.38 -20.17 -6.62
CA ILE A 245 27.09 -19.92 -5.94
C ILE A 245 26.83 -21.08 -4.98
N GLN A 246 26.36 -20.75 -3.77
CA GLN A 246 25.86 -21.72 -2.79
C GLN A 246 24.51 -21.23 -2.25
N ALA A 247 23.51 -22.11 -2.30
CA ALA A 247 22.20 -21.86 -1.71
C ALA A 247 22.01 -22.71 -0.45
N PHE A 248 21.40 -22.11 0.56
CA PHE A 248 21.15 -22.76 1.84
C PHE A 248 19.68 -22.66 2.21
N PHE A 249 19.17 -23.69 2.84
CA PHE A 249 17.87 -23.66 3.50
C PHE A 249 18.02 -24.10 4.94
N ASN A 250 17.62 -23.24 5.89
CA ASN A 250 17.83 -23.46 7.34
C ASN A 250 19.29 -23.84 7.69
N GLY A 251 20.25 -23.15 7.05
CA GLY A 251 21.68 -23.35 7.27
C GLY A 251 22.28 -24.57 6.58
N GLN A 252 21.49 -25.41 5.91
CA GLN A 252 21.96 -26.57 5.16
C GLN A 252 22.15 -26.24 3.69
N THR A 253 23.27 -26.60 3.09
CA THR A 253 23.49 -26.43 1.64
C THR A 253 22.53 -27.32 0.87
N VAL A 254 21.68 -26.68 0.03
CA VAL A 254 20.69 -27.36 -0.82
C VAL A 254 21.12 -27.41 -2.27
N ALA A 255 21.95 -26.45 -2.71
CA ALA A 255 22.49 -26.41 -4.07
C ALA A 255 23.82 -25.66 -4.10
N GLN A 256 24.68 -26.05 -5.07
CA GLN A 256 25.89 -25.30 -5.39
C GLN A 256 26.21 -25.41 -6.87
N PHE A 257 26.83 -24.35 -7.40
CA PHE A 257 27.19 -24.29 -8.82
C PHE A 257 28.47 -23.48 -9.02
N GLN A 258 29.16 -23.76 -10.11
CA GLN A 258 30.27 -22.95 -10.60
C GLN A 258 30.02 -22.65 -12.08
N GLY A 259 30.22 -21.39 -12.46
CA GLY A 259 30.01 -20.90 -13.80
C GLY A 259 30.87 -19.68 -14.08
N THR A 260 30.42 -18.84 -15.03
CA THR A 260 31.10 -17.60 -15.40
C THR A 260 30.12 -16.42 -15.34
N SER A 261 30.63 -15.23 -14.99
CA SER A 261 29.85 -13.98 -15.01
C SER A 261 29.41 -13.58 -16.42
N GLY A 262 28.35 -12.83 -16.53
CA GLY A 262 27.80 -12.28 -17.78
C GLY A 262 26.82 -13.21 -18.52
N SER A 263 26.56 -14.43 -18.01
CA SER A 263 25.53 -15.35 -18.53
C SER A 263 24.66 -15.87 -17.40
N PRO A 264 23.36 -16.14 -17.62
CA PRO A 264 22.50 -16.77 -16.61
C PRO A 264 23.04 -18.14 -16.20
N ILE A 265 23.08 -18.39 -14.89
CA ILE A 265 23.50 -19.63 -14.25
C ILE A 265 22.25 -20.34 -13.75
N GLU A 266 22.06 -21.61 -14.13
CA GLU A 266 20.95 -22.43 -13.66
C GLU A 266 21.36 -23.23 -12.42
N LEU A 267 20.76 -22.86 -11.28
CA LEU A 267 20.98 -23.53 -10.00
C LEU A 267 19.77 -24.42 -9.70
N ARG A 268 19.94 -25.73 -9.73
CA ARG A 268 18.85 -26.67 -9.45
C ARG A 268 18.55 -26.70 -7.95
N ILE A 269 17.29 -26.43 -7.58
CA ILE A 269 16.75 -26.51 -6.22
C ILE A 269 15.78 -27.70 -6.17
N ALA A 270 16.28 -28.88 -5.90
CA ALA A 270 15.48 -30.10 -5.93
C ALA A 270 14.40 -30.11 -4.83
N ASN A 271 13.15 -30.42 -5.20
CA ASN A 271 11.98 -30.42 -4.29
C ASN A 271 11.87 -29.12 -3.48
N PRO A 272 11.74 -27.96 -4.13
CA PRO A 272 11.85 -26.67 -3.47
C PRO A 272 10.72 -26.45 -2.45
N LYS A 273 11.08 -25.90 -1.29
CA LYS A 273 10.11 -25.35 -0.35
C LYS A 273 9.62 -24.03 -0.92
N LEU A 274 8.34 -24.00 -1.32
CA LEU A 274 7.76 -22.84 -1.95
C LEU A 274 7.44 -21.76 -0.92
N TRP A 275 7.52 -20.51 -1.37
CA TRP A 275 7.15 -19.34 -0.56
C TRP A 275 5.63 -19.11 -0.59
N TRP A 276 5.03 -18.94 0.58
CA TRP A 276 3.62 -18.65 0.80
C TRP A 276 3.46 -17.57 1.87
N PRO A 277 2.35 -16.83 1.91
CA PRO A 277 2.09 -15.87 2.99
C PRO A 277 2.14 -16.45 4.40
N ASP A 278 1.69 -17.69 4.57
CA ASP A 278 1.67 -18.37 5.87
C ASP A 278 2.91 -19.25 6.11
N GLU A 279 3.68 -19.51 5.06
CA GLU A 279 4.93 -20.29 5.12
C GLU A 279 5.99 -19.62 4.22
N PRO A 280 6.56 -18.46 4.64
CA PRO A 280 7.47 -17.66 3.84
C PRO A 280 8.88 -18.24 3.78
N ASN A 281 9.02 -19.36 3.08
CA ASN A 281 10.30 -20.07 2.92
C ASN A 281 11.29 -19.23 2.10
N LEU A 282 12.38 -18.80 2.73
CA LEU A 282 13.50 -18.11 2.11
C LEU A 282 14.74 -19.00 2.11
N TYR A 283 15.52 -18.89 1.06
CA TYR A 283 16.81 -19.53 0.88
C TYR A 283 17.91 -18.48 0.97
N ASP A 284 18.93 -18.70 1.77
CA ASP A 284 20.12 -17.86 1.77
C ASP A 284 20.96 -18.17 0.52
N LEU A 285 21.63 -17.14 -0.02
CA LEU A 285 22.45 -17.25 -1.21
C LEU A 285 23.81 -16.59 -0.97
N ASP A 286 24.89 -17.34 -1.16
CA ASP A 286 26.26 -16.83 -1.15
C ASP A 286 26.82 -16.87 -2.57
N VAL A 287 27.25 -15.71 -3.08
CA VAL A 287 27.80 -15.55 -4.44
C VAL A 287 29.21 -15.00 -4.35
N LYS A 288 30.17 -15.75 -4.90
CA LYS A 288 31.60 -15.38 -4.96
C LYS A 288 32.05 -15.20 -6.39
N LEU A 289 32.77 -14.12 -6.63
CA LEU A 289 33.47 -13.87 -7.88
C LEU A 289 34.88 -14.42 -7.79
N ILE A 290 35.30 -15.25 -8.75
CA ILE A 290 36.55 -15.98 -8.72
C ILE A 290 37.45 -15.49 -9.86
N LYS A 291 38.68 -15.14 -9.53
CA LYS A 291 39.76 -14.85 -10.48
C LYS A 291 41.00 -15.62 -10.10
N ASP A 292 41.64 -16.28 -11.06
CA ASP A 292 42.87 -17.07 -10.87
C ASP A 292 42.76 -18.08 -9.69
N GLY A 293 41.56 -18.66 -9.54
CA GLY A 293 41.24 -19.63 -8.47
C GLY A 293 40.97 -19.05 -7.09
N GLN A 294 41.07 -17.73 -6.92
CA GLN A 294 40.81 -17.04 -5.64
C GLN A 294 39.50 -16.23 -5.68
N ALA A 295 38.78 -16.19 -4.55
CA ALA A 295 37.63 -15.31 -4.39
C ALA A 295 38.13 -13.86 -4.31
N VAL A 296 37.67 -13.03 -5.27
CA VAL A 296 38.01 -11.60 -5.33
C VAL A 296 36.90 -10.71 -4.80
N ASP A 297 35.64 -11.14 -4.86
CA ASP A 297 34.46 -10.47 -4.26
C ASP A 297 33.46 -11.49 -3.75
N GLN A 298 32.64 -11.09 -2.79
CA GLN A 298 31.58 -11.93 -2.23
C GLN A 298 30.39 -11.06 -1.80
N VAL A 299 29.19 -11.52 -2.13
CA VAL A 299 27.95 -10.94 -1.64
C VAL A 299 27.04 -12.01 -1.04
N LYS A 300 26.34 -11.67 0.02
CA LYS A 300 25.28 -12.49 0.60
C LYS A 300 23.92 -11.92 0.15
N SER A 301 23.04 -12.83 -0.19
CA SER A 301 21.69 -12.53 -0.68
C SER A 301 20.69 -13.55 -0.15
N TYR A 302 19.45 -13.48 -0.58
CA TYR A 302 18.42 -14.48 -0.38
C TYR A 302 17.46 -14.51 -1.54
N PHE A 303 16.71 -15.59 -1.70
CA PHE A 303 15.67 -15.76 -2.70
C PHE A 303 14.53 -16.63 -2.18
N ALA A 304 13.46 -16.71 -2.93
CA ALA A 304 12.38 -17.67 -2.71
C ALA A 304 11.99 -18.37 -4.00
N MET A 305 11.50 -19.59 -3.88
CA MET A 305 10.91 -20.36 -4.98
C MET A 305 9.41 -20.11 -4.98
N ARG A 306 8.91 -19.37 -5.99
CA ARG A 306 7.50 -19.05 -6.15
C ARG A 306 7.15 -18.77 -7.62
N LYS A 307 5.86 -18.91 -7.98
CA LYS A 307 5.29 -18.56 -9.28
C LYS A 307 4.01 -17.76 -9.08
N VAL A 308 3.83 -16.73 -9.90
CA VAL A 308 2.59 -15.93 -9.95
C VAL A 308 2.01 -16.02 -11.34
N SER A 309 0.69 -16.22 -11.46
CA SER A 309 0.01 -16.32 -12.76
C SER A 309 -1.45 -15.91 -12.64
N VAL A 310 -2.07 -15.65 -13.79
CA VAL A 310 -3.52 -15.63 -13.96
C VAL A 310 -3.91 -16.89 -14.74
N GLU A 311 -4.72 -17.74 -14.14
CA GLU A 311 -5.16 -19.01 -14.71
C GLU A 311 -6.67 -19.22 -14.44
N LYS A 312 -7.33 -19.98 -15.32
CA LYS A 312 -8.76 -20.32 -15.12
C LYS A 312 -8.91 -21.40 -14.07
N ASP A 313 -9.86 -21.18 -13.14
CA ASP A 313 -10.29 -22.20 -12.20
C ASP A 313 -11.20 -23.26 -12.89
N GLU A 314 -11.70 -24.22 -12.11
CA GLU A 314 -12.60 -25.30 -12.57
C GLU A 314 -13.94 -24.77 -13.12
N HIS A 315 -14.28 -23.52 -12.84
CA HIS A 315 -15.49 -22.84 -13.33
C HIS A 315 -15.20 -21.95 -14.55
N GLY A 316 -13.96 -21.94 -15.04
CA GLY A 316 -13.51 -21.12 -16.18
C GLY A 316 -13.30 -19.65 -15.84
N ILE A 317 -13.23 -19.29 -14.56
CA ILE A 317 -13.01 -17.93 -14.05
C ILE A 317 -11.51 -17.68 -13.88
N ASN A 318 -11.02 -16.58 -14.44
CA ASN A 318 -9.62 -16.17 -14.23
C ASN A 318 -9.35 -15.84 -12.76
N ARG A 319 -8.33 -16.48 -12.19
CA ARG A 319 -7.91 -16.30 -10.80
C ARG A 319 -6.47 -15.88 -10.68
N LEU A 320 -6.17 -15.09 -9.66
CA LEU A 320 -4.79 -14.82 -9.24
C LEU A 320 -4.23 -16.06 -8.54
N MET A 321 -3.24 -16.71 -9.17
CA MET A 321 -2.61 -17.92 -8.66
C MET A 321 -1.26 -17.59 -8.03
N LEU A 322 -1.00 -18.22 -6.89
CA LEU A 322 0.33 -18.33 -6.30
C LEU A 322 0.72 -19.80 -6.29
N ASN A 323 1.84 -20.15 -6.92
CA ASN A 323 2.32 -21.54 -7.03
C ASN A 323 1.25 -22.50 -7.59
N GLY A 324 0.46 -22.05 -8.57
CA GLY A 324 -0.61 -22.82 -9.20
C GLY A 324 -1.86 -23.03 -8.34
N LYS A 325 -2.03 -22.29 -7.23
CA LYS A 325 -3.22 -22.32 -6.39
C LYS A 325 -3.85 -20.94 -6.28
N PHE A 326 -5.16 -20.88 -6.35
CA PHE A 326 -5.91 -19.66 -6.05
C PHE A 326 -5.70 -19.25 -4.59
N VAL A 327 -5.26 -18.02 -4.39
CA VAL A 327 -5.14 -17.38 -3.07
C VAL A 327 -5.90 -16.07 -3.13
N PHE A 328 -7.02 -15.96 -2.42
CA PHE A 328 -7.70 -14.66 -2.32
C PHE A 328 -6.78 -13.67 -1.62
N GLN A 329 -6.59 -12.50 -2.21
CA GLN A 329 -5.68 -11.49 -1.69
C GLN A 329 -6.49 -10.41 -0.98
N LEU A 330 -6.35 -10.30 0.34
CA LEU A 330 -6.90 -9.21 1.13
C LEU A 330 -5.77 -8.42 1.74
N GLY A 331 -5.79 -7.11 1.57
CA GLY A 331 -4.80 -6.24 2.17
C GLY A 331 -5.23 -4.79 2.25
N PRO A 332 -4.45 -3.97 2.97
CA PRO A 332 -4.71 -2.54 3.03
C PRO A 332 -4.06 -1.80 1.87
N LEU A 333 -4.61 -0.63 1.57
CA LEU A 333 -3.93 0.44 0.86
C LEU A 333 -2.89 1.04 1.80
N ASP A 334 -1.60 0.89 1.49
CA ASP A 334 -0.50 1.38 2.32
C ASP A 334 0.13 2.62 1.68
N GLN A 335 -0.16 3.79 2.24
CA GLN A 335 0.36 5.07 1.76
C GLN A 335 1.84 5.26 2.10
N GLY A 336 2.38 4.55 3.11
CA GLY A 336 3.77 4.64 3.53
C GLY A 336 4.15 5.98 4.16
N TRP A 337 3.24 6.67 4.83
CA TRP A 337 3.45 7.96 5.48
C TRP A 337 3.50 7.83 7.01
N TRP A 338 4.35 8.65 7.63
CA TRP A 338 4.61 8.68 9.06
C TRP A 338 4.50 10.12 9.59
N PRO A 339 3.94 10.35 10.79
CA PRO A 339 3.74 11.72 11.29
C PRO A 339 5.05 12.42 11.64
N ASP A 340 6.08 11.66 11.98
CA ASP A 340 7.37 12.13 12.47
C ASP A 340 8.47 12.16 11.41
N GLY A 341 8.46 11.22 10.47
CA GLY A 341 9.46 11.10 9.42
C GLY A 341 8.95 11.23 7.99
N LEU A 342 7.65 11.44 7.79
CA LEU A 342 6.95 11.48 6.50
C LEU A 342 7.18 10.19 5.70
N TYR A 343 8.07 10.17 4.72
CA TYR A 343 8.37 8.97 3.95
C TYR A 343 9.27 7.97 4.67
N THR A 344 9.96 8.41 5.72
CA THR A 344 10.93 7.57 6.44
C THR A 344 10.37 7.19 7.81
N PRO A 345 10.07 5.92 8.08
CA PRO A 345 9.72 5.48 9.43
C PRO A 345 10.84 5.81 10.42
N ALA A 346 10.50 6.03 11.69
CA ALA A 346 11.47 6.38 12.72
C ALA A 346 12.57 5.31 12.87
N THR A 347 12.20 4.03 12.83
CA THR A 347 13.11 2.88 12.96
C THR A 347 12.69 1.71 12.08
N ASP A 348 13.56 0.70 11.96
CA ASP A 348 13.25 -0.57 11.28
C ASP A 348 12.09 -1.33 11.97
N GLU A 349 12.00 -1.24 13.30
CA GLU A 349 10.90 -1.81 14.08
C GLU A 349 9.57 -1.11 13.78
N ALA A 350 9.56 0.21 13.60
CA ALA A 350 8.38 0.96 13.16
C ALA A 350 7.91 0.47 11.79
N MET A 351 8.82 0.35 10.83
CA MET A 351 8.55 -0.19 9.50
C MET A 351 7.95 -1.60 9.56
N LYS A 352 8.55 -2.49 10.34
CA LYS A 352 8.11 -3.86 10.55
C LYS A 352 6.73 -3.93 11.22
N HIS A 353 6.42 -2.99 12.11
CA HIS A 353 5.16 -2.95 12.87
C HIS A 353 3.94 -2.94 11.96
N ASP A 354 3.90 -2.10 10.92
CA ASP A 354 2.75 -2.00 10.03
C ASP A 354 2.51 -3.30 9.25
N ILE A 355 3.59 -4.00 8.86
CA ILE A 355 3.50 -5.32 8.23
C ILE A 355 2.95 -6.37 9.21
N VAL A 356 3.44 -6.39 10.45
CA VAL A 356 2.95 -7.28 11.51
C VAL A 356 1.48 -7.02 11.81
N MET A 357 1.08 -5.76 11.88
CA MET A 357 -0.34 -5.39 12.13
C MET A 357 -1.24 -5.77 10.97
N THR A 358 -0.78 -5.57 9.73
CA THR A 358 -1.51 -6.04 8.54
C THR A 358 -1.81 -7.55 8.63
N LYS A 359 -0.82 -8.36 8.99
CA LYS A 359 -1.02 -9.80 9.19
C LYS A 359 -1.93 -10.11 10.40
N LYS A 360 -1.84 -9.35 11.49
CA LYS A 360 -2.72 -9.51 12.66
C LYS A 360 -4.19 -9.23 12.35
N PHE A 361 -4.48 -8.33 11.42
CA PHE A 361 -5.84 -8.12 10.89
C PHE A 361 -6.34 -9.27 10.00
N GLY A 362 -5.53 -10.33 9.81
CA GLY A 362 -5.85 -11.48 8.98
C GLY A 362 -5.60 -11.26 7.49
N MET A 363 -4.92 -10.20 7.12
CA MET A 363 -4.58 -9.85 5.75
C MET A 363 -3.31 -10.56 5.29
N ASN A 364 -3.19 -10.83 4.00
CA ASN A 364 -2.05 -11.54 3.39
C ASN A 364 -1.33 -10.73 2.32
N MET A 365 -1.77 -9.50 2.06
CA MET A 365 -1.25 -8.62 1.02
C MET A 365 -1.24 -7.17 1.51
N ALA A 366 -0.45 -6.30 0.86
CA ALA A 366 -0.59 -4.85 0.90
C ALA A 366 -0.40 -4.28 -0.51
N ARG A 367 -1.20 -3.27 -0.87
CA ARG A 367 -0.94 -2.44 -2.03
C ARG A 367 -0.14 -1.22 -1.58
N LYS A 368 1.15 -1.16 -1.95
CA LYS A 368 1.99 0.02 -1.70
C LYS A 368 1.59 1.09 -2.69
N HIS A 369 0.87 2.09 -2.20
CA HIS A 369 0.13 3.04 -3.03
C HIS A 369 0.99 4.23 -3.46
N VAL A 370 1.19 4.35 -4.77
CA VAL A 370 1.93 5.41 -5.49
C VAL A 370 3.22 5.87 -4.81
N LYS A 371 3.87 4.93 -4.15
CA LYS A 371 5.18 5.06 -3.49
C LYS A 371 5.90 3.72 -3.56
N TYR A 372 7.23 3.69 -3.62
CA TYR A 372 7.96 2.48 -3.27
C TYR A 372 8.99 2.74 -2.18
N GLU A 373 9.24 1.71 -1.39
CA GLU A 373 9.98 1.79 -0.14
C GLU A 373 11.47 1.45 -0.31
N SER A 374 12.23 1.57 0.77
CA SER A 374 13.56 0.98 0.88
C SER A 374 13.51 -0.55 0.79
N ASP A 375 14.61 -1.20 0.40
CA ASP A 375 14.72 -2.66 0.34
C ASP A 375 14.34 -3.34 1.66
N ARG A 376 14.51 -2.66 2.79
CA ARG A 376 14.20 -3.23 4.10
C ARG A 376 12.72 -3.46 4.33
N TRP A 377 11.84 -2.63 3.75
CA TRP A 377 10.39 -2.86 3.81
C TRP A 377 10.01 -4.15 3.08
N TYR A 378 10.54 -4.35 1.87
CA TYR A 378 10.29 -5.58 1.11
C TYR A 378 10.95 -6.80 1.77
N TYR A 379 12.14 -6.65 2.38
CA TYR A 379 12.75 -7.71 3.17
C TYR A 379 11.81 -8.19 4.29
N TRP A 380 11.16 -7.29 4.99
CA TRP A 380 10.18 -7.68 6.00
C TRP A 380 8.93 -8.32 5.39
N CYS A 381 8.43 -7.83 4.25
CA CYS A 381 7.36 -8.49 3.50
C CYS A 381 7.75 -9.91 3.07
N ASP A 382 8.96 -10.09 2.51
CA ASP A 382 9.50 -11.38 2.10
C ASP A 382 9.60 -12.36 3.27
N LYS A 383 10.08 -11.87 4.41
CA LYS A 383 10.36 -12.67 5.61
C LYS A 383 9.12 -13.01 6.43
N LEU A 384 8.15 -12.13 6.46
CA LEU A 384 6.91 -12.30 7.21
C LEU A 384 5.76 -12.85 6.37
N GLY A 385 5.94 -12.97 5.06
CA GLY A 385 4.95 -13.51 4.16
C GLY A 385 3.82 -12.53 3.87
N LEU A 386 4.14 -11.35 3.35
CA LEU A 386 3.14 -10.38 2.90
C LEU A 386 3.27 -10.19 1.39
N LEU A 387 2.23 -10.50 0.62
CA LEU A 387 2.17 -10.21 -0.81
C LEU A 387 2.16 -8.69 -1.03
N VAL A 388 2.77 -8.24 -2.12
CA VAL A 388 2.85 -6.81 -2.43
C VAL A 388 2.37 -6.54 -3.85
N TRP A 389 1.43 -5.62 -3.98
CA TRP A 389 1.16 -4.90 -5.21
C TRP A 389 1.95 -3.60 -5.17
N GLN A 390 2.80 -3.38 -6.15
CA GLN A 390 3.70 -2.25 -6.19
C GLN A 390 3.26 -1.23 -7.22
N ASP A 391 2.77 -0.09 -6.74
CA ASP A 391 2.45 1.05 -7.60
C ASP A 391 3.70 1.82 -8.00
N MET A 392 3.71 2.34 -9.23
CA MET A 392 4.61 3.42 -9.62
C MET A 392 4.15 4.74 -8.97
N PRO A 393 5.06 5.58 -8.45
CA PRO A 393 4.72 6.90 -7.89
C PRO A 393 4.25 7.90 -8.95
N SER A 394 3.26 7.51 -9.76
CA SER A 394 2.85 8.27 -10.95
C SER A 394 2.42 9.70 -10.64
N GLY A 395 1.61 9.90 -9.59
CA GLY A 395 1.05 11.21 -9.27
C GLY A 395 0.06 11.73 -10.31
N ASN A 396 -0.80 12.67 -9.93
CA ASN A 396 -1.76 13.30 -10.83
C ASN A 396 -1.13 14.47 -11.60
N VAL A 397 -0.39 14.19 -12.64
CA VAL A 397 0.35 15.17 -13.46
C VAL A 397 0.19 14.89 -14.94
N ASN A 398 0.09 15.95 -15.76
CA ASN A 398 0.18 15.84 -17.20
C ASN A 398 1.66 15.81 -17.64
N ARG A 399 2.05 14.81 -18.44
CA ARG A 399 3.42 14.63 -18.88
C ARG A 399 3.57 14.98 -20.37
N ASN A 400 4.52 15.88 -20.65
CA ASN A 400 5.04 16.09 -22.00
C ASN A 400 5.94 14.90 -22.42
N GLU A 401 6.54 14.95 -23.58
CA GLU A 401 7.42 13.89 -24.09
C GLU A 401 8.60 13.61 -23.16
N GLU A 402 9.27 14.65 -22.65
CA GLU A 402 10.35 14.53 -21.68
C GLU A 402 9.89 13.84 -20.38
N GLY A 403 8.73 14.25 -19.84
CA GLY A 403 8.13 13.66 -18.66
C GLY A 403 7.75 12.19 -18.85
N ARG A 404 7.27 11.81 -20.03
CA ARG A 404 6.99 10.40 -20.38
C ARG A 404 8.27 9.57 -20.46
N ALA A 405 9.32 10.11 -21.08
CA ALA A 405 10.62 9.45 -21.13
C ALA A 405 11.22 9.25 -19.73
N ASN A 406 11.14 10.29 -18.89
CA ASN A 406 11.56 10.21 -17.49
C ASN A 406 10.73 9.18 -16.69
N PHE A 407 9.41 9.16 -16.86
CA PHE A 407 8.53 8.17 -16.22
C PHE A 407 8.97 6.74 -16.55
N ARG A 408 9.24 6.43 -17.83
CA ARG A 408 9.70 5.11 -18.25
C ARG A 408 11.07 4.75 -17.66
N ARG A 409 11.98 5.73 -17.53
CA ARG A 409 13.28 5.56 -16.89
C ARG A 409 13.14 5.21 -15.40
N GLU A 410 12.33 5.99 -14.67
CA GLU A 410 12.10 5.74 -13.24
C GLU A 410 11.32 4.45 -12.99
N LEU A 411 10.34 4.11 -13.83
CA LEU A 411 9.64 2.83 -13.78
C LEU A 411 10.60 1.64 -13.95
N LYS A 412 11.52 1.74 -14.92
CA LYS A 412 12.57 0.72 -15.11
C LYS A 412 13.47 0.63 -13.88
N ALA A 413 13.91 1.76 -13.32
CA ALA A 413 14.74 1.79 -12.15
C ALA A 413 14.03 1.18 -10.91
N MET A 414 12.73 1.44 -10.74
CA MET A 414 11.91 0.80 -9.70
C MET A 414 11.90 -0.73 -9.84
N ILE A 415 11.62 -1.22 -11.05
CA ILE A 415 11.58 -2.66 -11.30
C ILE A 415 12.95 -3.28 -11.05
N ASP A 416 14.04 -2.69 -11.57
CA ASP A 416 15.40 -3.20 -11.39
C ASP A 416 15.77 -3.27 -9.90
N ALA A 417 15.52 -2.20 -9.15
CA ALA A 417 15.86 -2.12 -7.75
C ALA A 417 15.06 -3.10 -6.87
N ARG A 418 13.85 -3.49 -7.28
CA ARG A 418 12.94 -4.35 -6.49
C ARG A 418 12.72 -5.73 -7.12
N PHE A 419 13.44 -6.05 -8.20
CA PHE A 419 13.24 -7.27 -8.99
C PHE A 419 13.31 -8.55 -8.18
N ASN A 420 14.26 -8.66 -7.25
CA ASN A 420 14.55 -9.91 -6.54
C ASN A 420 13.61 -10.18 -5.35
N HIS A 421 12.74 -9.23 -4.96
CA HIS A 421 11.83 -9.42 -3.83
C HIS A 421 10.68 -10.39 -4.18
N PRO A 422 10.59 -11.57 -3.54
CA PRO A 422 9.53 -12.54 -3.83
C PRO A 422 8.14 -12.07 -3.42
N SER A 423 8.03 -11.20 -2.43
CA SER A 423 6.75 -10.63 -1.98
C SER A 423 6.05 -9.82 -3.07
N ILE A 424 6.78 -9.12 -3.95
CA ILE A 424 6.18 -8.36 -5.05
C ILE A 424 5.63 -9.34 -6.08
N ILE A 425 4.32 -9.29 -6.31
CA ILE A 425 3.62 -10.19 -7.23
C ILE A 425 2.95 -9.45 -8.39
N MET A 426 2.78 -8.14 -8.27
CA MET A 426 2.08 -7.31 -9.24
C MET A 426 2.73 -5.94 -9.36
N TRP A 427 2.87 -5.47 -10.62
CA TRP A 427 3.26 -4.09 -10.93
C TRP A 427 2.01 -3.29 -11.33
N VAL A 428 1.90 -2.07 -10.81
CA VAL A 428 0.78 -1.16 -11.07
C VAL A 428 1.34 0.19 -11.56
N PRO A 429 1.46 0.42 -12.88
CA PRO A 429 2.08 1.64 -13.40
C PRO A 429 1.24 2.90 -13.19
N PHE A 430 -0.09 2.79 -13.12
CA PHE A 430 -0.98 3.94 -12.99
C PHE A 430 -2.08 3.71 -11.96
N ASN A 431 -2.65 4.82 -11.45
CA ASN A 431 -3.80 4.84 -10.57
C ASN A 431 -4.82 5.86 -11.08
N GLU A 432 -6.11 5.46 -11.20
CA GLU A 432 -7.28 6.35 -11.44
C GLU A 432 -7.10 7.35 -12.60
N GLY A 433 -6.31 7.00 -13.59
CA GLY A 433 -6.00 7.89 -14.69
C GLY A 433 -4.93 8.95 -14.42
N TRP A 434 -4.37 8.98 -13.19
CA TRP A 434 -3.37 9.99 -12.81
C TRP A 434 -2.10 9.88 -13.64
N GLY A 435 -1.86 10.91 -14.46
CA GLY A 435 -0.70 10.95 -15.35
C GLY A 435 -0.63 9.79 -16.35
N GLN A 436 -1.72 9.08 -16.55
CA GLN A 436 -1.82 7.93 -17.44
C GLN A 436 -1.55 8.31 -18.90
N HIS A 437 -0.67 7.59 -19.56
CA HIS A 437 -0.28 7.80 -20.95
C HIS A 437 0.27 6.52 -21.53
N ASP A 438 0.08 6.30 -22.83
CA ASP A 438 0.60 5.13 -23.56
C ASP A 438 0.41 3.81 -22.81
N THR A 439 -0.72 3.66 -22.13
CA THR A 439 -0.93 2.65 -21.07
C THR A 439 -0.62 1.24 -21.53
N CYS A 440 -1.18 0.81 -22.66
CA CYS A 440 -0.96 -0.56 -23.14
C CYS A 440 0.47 -0.81 -23.61
N ASP A 441 1.17 0.21 -24.12
CA ASP A 441 2.59 0.11 -24.47
C ASP A 441 3.47 -0.01 -23.22
N VAL A 442 3.13 0.74 -22.15
CA VAL A 442 3.81 0.63 -20.85
C VAL A 442 3.59 -0.76 -20.26
N VAL A 443 2.37 -1.27 -20.27
CA VAL A 443 2.01 -2.61 -19.77
C VAL A 443 2.74 -3.68 -20.56
N LYS A 444 2.71 -3.61 -21.89
CA LYS A 444 3.42 -4.56 -22.75
C LYS A 444 4.92 -4.57 -22.42
N TRP A 445 5.54 -3.39 -22.28
CA TRP A 445 6.94 -3.28 -21.93
C TRP A 445 7.24 -3.91 -20.57
N ILE A 446 6.39 -3.69 -19.52
CA ILE A 446 6.58 -4.31 -18.20
C ILE A 446 6.53 -5.84 -18.32
N LYS A 447 5.52 -6.38 -19.03
CA LYS A 447 5.35 -7.83 -19.20
C LYS A 447 6.51 -8.48 -19.98
N ASP A 448 7.06 -7.79 -20.98
CA ASP A 448 8.24 -8.25 -21.71
C ASP A 448 9.51 -8.19 -20.83
N TYR A 449 9.62 -7.20 -19.96
CA TYR A 449 10.78 -6.96 -19.08
C TYR A 449 10.79 -7.86 -17.84
N ASP A 450 9.63 -8.06 -17.20
CA ASP A 450 9.45 -8.95 -16.05
C ASP A 450 8.22 -9.86 -16.23
N PRO A 451 8.36 -10.96 -16.97
CA PRO A 451 7.28 -11.92 -17.19
C PRO A 451 6.89 -12.74 -15.94
N ASN A 452 7.58 -12.57 -14.82
CA ASN A 452 7.37 -13.36 -13.60
C ASN A 452 6.35 -12.73 -12.64
N ARG A 453 5.75 -11.59 -13.03
CA ARG A 453 4.73 -10.87 -12.27
C ARG A 453 3.57 -10.48 -13.16
N VAL A 454 2.39 -10.34 -12.54
CA VAL A 454 1.21 -9.83 -13.24
C VAL A 454 1.23 -8.30 -13.27
N VAL A 455 0.50 -7.71 -14.21
CA VAL A 455 0.42 -6.27 -14.40
C VAL A 455 -1.03 -5.81 -14.34
N ASN A 456 -1.31 -4.90 -13.42
CA ASN A 456 -2.55 -4.12 -13.36
C ASN A 456 -2.30 -2.79 -14.08
N GLU A 457 -2.92 -2.57 -15.24
CA GLU A 457 -2.60 -1.45 -16.12
C GLU A 457 -2.78 -0.08 -15.46
N ALA A 458 -3.92 0.07 -14.77
CA ALA A 458 -4.27 1.21 -13.95
C ALA A 458 -5.30 0.73 -12.92
N SER A 459 -4.97 0.87 -11.63
CA SER A 459 -5.95 0.55 -10.60
C SER A 459 -7.09 1.56 -10.63
N GLY A 460 -8.34 1.08 -10.64
CA GLY A 460 -9.55 1.91 -10.60
C GLY A 460 -10.38 1.90 -11.89
N TRP A 461 -10.95 3.04 -12.24
CA TRP A 461 -11.98 3.17 -13.27
C TRP A 461 -11.47 3.55 -14.68
N HIS A 462 -10.18 3.86 -14.84
CA HIS A 462 -9.58 4.16 -16.14
C HIS A 462 -8.98 2.90 -16.75
N ASP A 463 -9.81 2.11 -17.44
CA ASP A 463 -9.47 0.81 -18.00
C ASP A 463 -9.34 0.89 -19.52
N ASN A 464 -8.18 0.50 -20.06
CA ASN A 464 -7.89 0.45 -21.50
C ASN A 464 -7.96 -0.99 -22.05
N GLY A 465 -8.31 -1.98 -21.23
CA GLY A 465 -8.48 -3.37 -21.61
C GLY A 465 -7.17 -4.14 -21.79
N CYS A 466 -6.07 -3.70 -21.20
CA CYS A 466 -4.78 -4.38 -21.29
C CYS A 466 -4.28 -4.85 -19.90
N GLY A 467 -3.18 -5.59 -19.86
CA GLY A 467 -2.68 -6.20 -18.63
C GLY A 467 -3.37 -7.51 -18.27
N ASP A 468 -3.19 -7.93 -17.03
CA ASP A 468 -3.68 -9.21 -16.50
C ASP A 468 -4.90 -9.04 -15.58
N ILE A 469 -5.22 -7.79 -15.23
CA ILE A 469 -6.17 -7.43 -14.18
C ILE A 469 -7.27 -6.53 -14.72
N SER A 470 -8.51 -6.81 -14.33
CA SER A 470 -9.69 -5.95 -14.47
C SER A 470 -10.02 -5.38 -13.11
N ASP A 471 -9.64 -4.13 -12.87
CA ASP A 471 -9.71 -3.48 -11.56
C ASP A 471 -10.87 -2.49 -11.47
N MET A 472 -11.38 -2.30 -10.27
CA MET A 472 -12.30 -1.22 -9.94
C MET A 472 -12.05 -0.65 -8.55
N HIS A 473 -12.41 0.62 -8.34
CA HIS A 473 -12.53 1.22 -7.02
C HIS A 473 -14.00 1.45 -6.69
N LYS A 474 -14.40 1.21 -5.46
CA LYS A 474 -15.78 1.45 -5.00
C LYS A 474 -15.84 1.77 -3.51
N TYR A 475 -16.28 2.97 -3.19
CA TYR A 475 -16.42 3.42 -1.80
C TYR A 475 -17.88 3.59 -1.39
N PRO A 476 -18.33 3.06 -0.21
CA PRO A 476 -17.57 2.13 0.63
C PRO A 476 -17.46 0.73 -0.01
N GLY A 477 -18.24 0.39 -1.01
CA GLY A 477 -18.26 -0.90 -1.67
C GLY A 477 -18.97 -2.00 -0.87
N PRO A 478 -18.62 -3.30 -1.09
CA PRO A 478 -17.72 -3.77 -2.13
C PRO A 478 -18.34 -3.81 -3.55
N GLY A 479 -17.57 -4.28 -4.52
CA GLY A 479 -18.00 -4.47 -5.91
C GLY A 479 -17.06 -5.41 -6.67
N VAL A 480 -17.51 -5.87 -7.84
CA VAL A 480 -16.73 -6.66 -8.78
C VAL A 480 -17.12 -6.29 -10.21
N ARG A 481 -16.13 -6.26 -11.13
CA ARG A 481 -16.43 -6.12 -12.58
C ARG A 481 -16.98 -7.43 -13.16
N PRO A 482 -17.65 -7.39 -14.29
CA PRO A 482 -18.01 -8.62 -15.04
C PRO A 482 -16.76 -9.45 -15.32
N ILE A 483 -16.92 -10.79 -15.29
CA ILE A 483 -15.85 -11.74 -15.62
C ILE A 483 -15.41 -11.51 -17.07
N GLU A 484 -14.12 -11.44 -17.28
CA GLU A 484 -13.48 -11.29 -18.60
C GLU A 484 -12.78 -12.58 -19.01
N GLU A 485 -12.53 -12.70 -20.32
CA GLU A 485 -11.93 -13.91 -20.88
C GLU A 485 -10.47 -14.12 -20.45
N ASN A 486 -9.70 -13.02 -20.30
CA ASN A 486 -8.25 -13.07 -20.14
C ASN A 486 -7.70 -12.33 -18.88
N ARG A 487 -8.56 -11.62 -18.13
CA ARG A 487 -8.13 -10.82 -16.98
C ARG A 487 -8.82 -11.29 -15.69
N ALA A 488 -8.12 -11.24 -14.58
CA ALA A 488 -8.68 -11.52 -13.25
C ALA A 488 -9.32 -10.26 -12.67
N CYS A 489 -10.51 -10.37 -12.06
CA CYS A 489 -11.23 -9.26 -11.47
C CYS A 489 -10.71 -8.97 -10.05
N VAL A 490 -10.45 -7.71 -9.75
CA VAL A 490 -10.05 -7.25 -8.42
C VAL A 490 -10.78 -5.98 -8.01
N LEU A 491 -10.84 -5.74 -6.71
CA LEU A 491 -11.33 -4.50 -6.08
C LEU A 491 -10.12 -3.76 -5.52
N GLY A 492 -9.51 -2.89 -6.33
CA GLY A 492 -8.25 -2.20 -6.03
C GLY A 492 -8.33 -1.19 -4.90
N GLU A 493 -9.55 -0.69 -4.59
CA GLU A 493 -9.82 0.12 -3.41
C GLU A 493 -11.28 -0.01 -2.99
N PHE A 494 -11.52 -0.14 -1.66
CA PHE A 494 -12.85 -0.09 -1.05
C PHE A 494 -12.76 0.30 0.43
N GLY A 495 -13.90 0.53 1.06
CA GLY A 495 -14.02 0.84 2.49
C GLY A 495 -13.95 2.32 2.75
N GLY A 496 -12.83 2.85 3.20
CA GLY A 496 -12.69 4.27 3.54
C GLY A 496 -13.50 4.65 4.78
N LEU A 497 -13.69 3.70 5.73
CA LEU A 497 -14.49 3.89 6.94
C LEU A 497 -13.74 4.76 7.94
N GLY A 498 -14.17 6.01 8.11
CA GLY A 498 -13.51 7.01 8.94
C GLY A 498 -13.98 7.01 10.39
N MET A 499 -13.03 7.14 11.32
CA MET A 499 -13.28 7.39 12.72
C MET A 499 -12.16 8.29 13.30
N PRO A 500 -12.43 9.57 13.55
CA PRO A 500 -11.47 10.43 14.20
C PRO A 500 -11.29 10.01 15.68
N VAL A 501 -10.04 9.95 16.15
CA VAL A 501 -9.69 9.62 17.53
C VAL A 501 -9.11 10.87 18.20
N PRO A 502 -9.82 11.53 19.13
CA PRO A 502 -9.31 12.72 19.82
C PRO A 502 -7.95 12.48 20.48
N GLY A 503 -7.03 13.43 20.33
CA GLY A 503 -5.65 13.33 20.81
C GLY A 503 -4.69 12.59 19.87
N HIS A 504 -5.20 11.99 18.78
CA HIS A 504 -4.42 11.28 17.76
C HIS A 504 -4.70 11.81 16.33
N LEU A 505 -5.09 13.07 16.23
CA LEU A 505 -5.40 13.75 14.97
C LEU A 505 -4.23 14.63 14.52
N TRP A 506 -3.93 14.61 13.22
CA TRP A 506 -2.98 15.53 12.61
C TRP A 506 -3.44 17.00 12.71
N ARG A 507 -4.75 17.21 12.62
CA ARG A 507 -5.43 18.50 12.86
C ARG A 507 -6.74 18.24 13.59
N GLU A 508 -7.07 19.09 14.54
CA GLU A 508 -8.32 19.01 15.31
C GLU A 508 -9.59 19.21 14.46
N GLN A 509 -9.46 19.85 13.30
CA GLN A 509 -10.58 20.13 12.40
C GLN A 509 -10.23 19.76 10.97
N GLY A 510 -11.26 19.43 10.18
CA GLY A 510 -11.14 19.12 8.76
C GLY A 510 -10.74 17.67 8.46
N SER A 511 -10.69 16.79 9.46
CA SER A 511 -10.52 15.37 9.25
C SER A 511 -11.72 14.77 8.50
N TRP A 512 -11.46 13.81 7.62
CA TRP A 512 -12.48 13.23 6.75
C TRP A 512 -12.27 11.72 6.52
N GLY A 513 -13.33 11.04 6.10
CA GLY A 513 -13.35 9.69 5.59
C GLY A 513 -14.58 9.53 4.72
N TYR A 514 -14.66 8.51 3.87
CA TYR A 514 -15.79 8.33 2.95
C TYR A 514 -17.10 8.07 3.71
N VAL A 515 -17.03 7.33 4.82
CA VAL A 515 -18.16 7.12 5.76
C VAL A 515 -17.65 7.34 7.17
N ALA A 516 -18.40 8.07 8.00
CA ALA A 516 -17.98 8.42 9.36
C ALA A 516 -18.65 7.51 10.40
N TYR A 517 -17.85 7.05 11.37
CA TYR A 517 -18.29 6.25 12.52
C TYR A 517 -17.92 6.93 13.83
N LYS A 518 -18.74 6.75 14.85
CA LYS A 518 -18.62 7.43 16.13
C LYS A 518 -17.74 6.69 17.15
N ASP A 519 -17.61 5.37 17.01
CA ASP A 519 -16.89 4.51 17.94
C ASP A 519 -16.33 3.25 17.24
N SER A 520 -15.39 2.60 17.93
CA SER A 520 -14.70 1.39 17.44
C SER A 520 -15.65 0.20 17.19
N GLN A 521 -16.75 0.08 17.97
CA GLN A 521 -17.71 -1.01 17.79
C GLN A 521 -18.45 -0.85 16.45
N ALA A 522 -19.00 0.34 16.19
CA ALA A 522 -19.71 0.64 14.96
C ALA A 522 -18.78 0.51 13.73
N LEU A 523 -17.53 0.99 13.85
CA LEU A 523 -16.52 0.85 12.80
C LEU A 523 -16.21 -0.64 12.53
N THR A 524 -16.01 -1.43 13.59
CA THR A 524 -15.73 -2.87 13.47
C THR A 524 -16.90 -3.62 12.82
N ASP A 525 -18.13 -3.33 13.25
CA ASP A 525 -19.33 -3.95 12.68
C ASP A 525 -19.43 -3.67 11.18
N ALA A 526 -19.21 -2.43 10.77
CA ALA A 526 -19.24 -2.04 9.37
C ALA A 526 -18.10 -2.71 8.55
N TYR A 527 -16.90 -2.79 9.11
CA TYR A 527 -15.76 -3.46 8.48
C TYR A 527 -16.05 -4.95 8.25
N VAL A 528 -16.54 -5.65 9.27
CA VAL A 528 -16.92 -7.07 9.19
C VAL A 528 -18.02 -7.29 8.15
N GLN A 529 -19.00 -6.38 8.08
CA GLN A 529 -20.08 -6.44 7.06
C GLN A 529 -19.52 -6.22 5.64
N LEU A 530 -18.57 -5.31 5.46
CA LEU A 530 -17.90 -5.13 4.16
C LEU A 530 -17.17 -6.40 3.73
N LEU A 531 -16.43 -7.07 4.63
CA LEU A 531 -15.74 -8.33 4.30
C LEU A 531 -16.73 -9.48 4.01
N ALA A 532 -17.88 -9.54 4.70
CA ALA A 532 -18.94 -10.48 4.35
C ALA A 532 -19.44 -10.23 2.92
N GLY A 533 -19.62 -8.97 2.51
CA GLY A 533 -19.95 -8.59 1.13
C GLY A 533 -18.85 -8.99 0.13
N VAL A 534 -17.57 -8.77 0.46
CA VAL A 534 -16.43 -9.21 -0.37
C VAL A 534 -16.48 -10.73 -0.60
N ARG A 535 -16.74 -11.51 0.45
CA ARG A 535 -16.85 -12.97 0.36
C ARG A 535 -17.90 -13.43 -0.67
N MET A 536 -19.02 -12.71 -0.74
CA MET A 536 -20.11 -13.03 -1.66
C MET A 536 -19.75 -12.76 -3.13
N LEU A 537 -18.73 -11.93 -3.41
CA LEU A 537 -18.27 -11.62 -4.75
C LEU A 537 -17.17 -12.57 -5.26
N ILE A 538 -16.59 -13.40 -4.41
CA ILE A 538 -15.58 -14.40 -4.82
C ILE A 538 -16.11 -15.37 -5.87
N PRO A 539 -17.29 -15.97 -5.70
CA PRO A 539 -17.91 -16.79 -6.74
C PRO A 539 -18.24 -16.03 -8.04
N GLU A 540 -18.41 -14.71 -7.94
CA GLU A 540 -18.69 -13.84 -9.09
C GLU A 540 -17.41 -13.37 -9.80
N GLY A 541 -16.23 -13.89 -9.41
CA GLY A 541 -14.96 -13.67 -10.08
C GLY A 541 -13.95 -12.81 -9.30
N LEU A 542 -14.32 -12.23 -8.15
CA LEU A 542 -13.41 -11.42 -7.36
C LEU A 542 -12.22 -12.24 -6.83
N CYS A 543 -10.99 -11.75 -7.06
CA CYS A 543 -9.75 -12.43 -6.68
C CYS A 543 -8.99 -11.72 -5.56
N ALA A 544 -9.25 -10.43 -5.39
CA ALA A 544 -8.56 -9.62 -4.39
C ALA A 544 -9.38 -8.39 -4.00
N ALA A 545 -9.14 -7.87 -2.78
CA ALA A 545 -9.74 -6.64 -2.30
C ALA A 545 -8.74 -5.83 -1.45
N VAL A 546 -8.63 -4.53 -1.72
CA VAL A 546 -7.73 -3.60 -1.05
C VAL A 546 -8.53 -2.62 -0.21
N TYR A 547 -8.43 -2.73 1.11
CA TYR A 547 -9.14 -1.86 2.06
C TYR A 547 -8.40 -0.53 2.26
N THR A 548 -9.07 0.59 2.16
CA THR A 548 -8.53 1.92 2.44
C THR A 548 -8.80 2.29 3.89
N GLN A 549 -7.77 2.30 4.84
CA GLN A 549 -6.37 2.10 4.57
C GLN A 549 -5.64 1.55 5.82
N THR A 550 -4.29 1.36 5.76
CA THR A 550 -3.49 0.80 6.89
C THR A 550 -3.61 1.64 8.14
N SER A 551 -3.28 2.92 8.03
CA SER A 551 -3.36 3.92 9.11
C SER A 551 -3.96 5.21 8.57
N ASP A 552 -4.44 6.06 9.46
CA ASP A 552 -4.73 7.44 9.10
C ASP A 552 -3.50 8.09 8.49
N VAL A 553 -3.70 9.05 7.59
CA VAL A 553 -2.64 9.88 7.03
C VAL A 553 -3.09 11.34 7.03
N GLU A 554 -2.40 12.15 7.80
CA GLU A 554 -2.72 13.57 8.00
C GLU A 554 -4.21 13.78 8.37
N ILE A 555 -5.01 14.41 7.49
CA ILE A 555 -6.43 14.66 7.76
C ILE A 555 -7.36 13.53 7.31
N GLU A 556 -6.84 12.52 6.64
CA GLU A 556 -7.60 11.35 6.18
C GLU A 556 -7.64 10.30 7.29
N VAL A 557 -8.82 10.14 7.94
CA VAL A 557 -8.99 9.34 9.17
C VAL A 557 -9.75 8.02 8.92
N ASN A 558 -9.46 7.33 7.86
CA ASN A 558 -10.05 6.04 7.46
C ASN A 558 -9.09 4.84 7.57
N GLY A 559 -7.99 5.02 8.29
CA GLY A 559 -7.07 3.94 8.63
C GLY A 559 -7.65 2.95 9.64
N LEU A 560 -7.11 1.73 9.68
CA LEU A 560 -7.37 0.74 10.74
C LEU A 560 -6.65 1.11 12.06
N MET A 561 -5.63 1.96 11.96
CA MET A 561 -4.87 2.53 13.08
C MET A 561 -4.82 4.05 12.95
N THR A 562 -4.56 4.76 14.04
CA THR A 562 -4.27 6.20 14.01
C THR A 562 -2.94 6.50 13.31
N TYR A 563 -2.72 7.75 12.88
CA TYR A 563 -1.53 8.16 12.13
C TYR A 563 -0.23 7.94 12.91
N ASP A 564 -0.26 8.09 14.23
CA ASP A 564 0.86 7.81 15.15
C ASP A 564 0.97 6.32 15.55
N ARG A 565 0.12 5.43 15.01
CA ARG A 565 0.04 3.99 15.34
C ARG A 565 -0.24 3.70 16.83
N ALA A 566 -0.64 4.69 17.60
CA ALA A 566 -0.88 4.53 19.02
C ALA A 566 -2.21 3.82 19.35
N VAL A 567 -3.22 3.98 18.49
CA VAL A 567 -4.54 3.39 18.69
C VAL A 567 -4.94 2.52 17.50
N ILE A 568 -5.31 1.28 17.77
CA ILE A 568 -5.97 0.39 16.83
C ILE A 568 -7.47 0.69 16.88
N LYS A 569 -8.06 1.07 15.77
CA LYS A 569 -9.43 1.61 15.71
C LYS A 569 -10.52 0.55 15.62
N ILE A 570 -10.16 -0.70 15.30
CA ILE A 570 -11.07 -1.85 15.16
C ILE A 570 -10.70 -2.98 16.10
N ASP A 571 -11.65 -3.88 16.37
CA ASP A 571 -11.39 -5.14 17.06
C ASP A 571 -10.58 -6.08 16.13
N VAL A 572 -9.32 -6.33 16.50
CA VAL A 572 -8.36 -7.10 15.71
C VAL A 572 -8.81 -8.54 15.49
N GLU A 573 -9.39 -9.18 16.52
CA GLU A 573 -9.78 -10.58 16.44
C GLU A 573 -10.99 -10.77 15.54
N ARG A 574 -11.99 -9.91 15.65
CA ARG A 574 -13.17 -9.91 14.78
C ARG A 574 -12.79 -9.62 13.32
N ALA A 575 -11.88 -8.65 13.10
CA ALA A 575 -11.36 -8.34 11.78
C ALA A 575 -10.64 -9.56 11.16
N ALA A 576 -9.73 -10.18 11.93
CA ALA A 576 -8.99 -11.35 11.50
C ALA A 576 -9.89 -12.57 11.23
N GLU A 577 -10.95 -12.77 12.04
CA GLU A 577 -11.94 -13.82 11.79
C GLU A 577 -12.67 -13.59 10.48
N ALA A 578 -13.14 -12.36 10.23
CA ALA A 578 -13.82 -12.00 8.99
C ALA A 578 -12.89 -12.20 7.77
N ALA A 579 -11.62 -11.81 7.89
CA ALA A 579 -10.62 -11.99 6.84
C ALA A 579 -10.35 -13.49 6.54
N ARG A 580 -10.18 -14.32 7.58
CA ARG A 580 -9.98 -15.77 7.40
C ARG A 580 -11.12 -16.45 6.63
N LYS A 581 -12.36 -15.97 6.77
CA LYS A 581 -13.52 -16.51 6.03
C LYS A 581 -13.41 -16.35 4.50
N LEU A 582 -12.62 -15.40 4.02
CA LEU A 582 -12.39 -15.20 2.59
C LEU A 582 -11.53 -16.31 1.95
N HIS A 583 -10.79 -17.07 2.75
CA HIS A 583 -9.96 -18.20 2.31
C HIS A 583 -10.69 -19.56 2.39
N LEU A 584 -11.89 -19.58 2.94
CA LEU A 584 -12.74 -20.77 2.93
C LEU A 584 -13.41 -20.94 1.54
N PRO A 585 -13.85 -22.12 1.18
CA PRO A 585 -14.66 -22.30 -0.02
C PRO A 585 -15.78 -21.25 -0.06
N PRO A 586 -16.05 -20.65 -1.24
CA PRO A 586 -17.08 -19.63 -1.35
C PRO A 586 -18.44 -20.21 -0.92
N PRO A 587 -19.26 -19.42 -0.20
CA PRO A 587 -20.57 -19.89 0.22
C PRO A 587 -21.48 -20.10 -1.00
N VAL A 588 -22.34 -21.09 -0.94
CA VAL A 588 -23.37 -21.30 -1.95
C VAL A 588 -24.51 -20.30 -1.70
N VAL A 589 -24.79 -19.45 -2.68
CA VAL A 589 -25.86 -18.46 -2.62
C VAL A 589 -27.04 -18.95 -3.41
N LYS A 590 -28.14 -19.25 -2.72
CA LYS A 590 -29.39 -19.67 -3.33
C LYS A 590 -30.43 -18.55 -3.25
N PRO A 591 -30.89 -17.98 -4.39
CA PRO A 591 -32.00 -17.03 -4.36
C PRO A 591 -33.29 -17.78 -3.97
N LEU A 592 -33.93 -17.36 -2.89
CA LEU A 592 -35.27 -17.82 -2.50
C LEU A 592 -36.36 -16.94 -3.13
N VAL A 593 -36.09 -15.62 -3.16
CA VAL A 593 -36.90 -14.63 -3.87
C VAL A 593 -35.90 -13.78 -4.69
N PRO A 594 -35.83 -13.91 -6.02
CA PRO A 594 -34.94 -13.15 -6.84
C PRO A 594 -35.31 -11.66 -6.86
N THR A 595 -34.30 -10.77 -6.89
CA THR A 595 -34.45 -9.35 -7.19
C THR A 595 -34.70 -9.16 -8.69
N SER A 596 -35.10 -7.93 -9.07
CA SER A 596 -35.19 -7.51 -10.47
C SER A 596 -33.87 -6.99 -11.03
N GLU A 597 -32.76 -7.22 -10.36
CA GLU A 597 -31.43 -6.79 -10.80
C GLU A 597 -31.06 -7.32 -12.19
N ARG A 598 -31.26 -8.63 -12.41
CA ARG A 598 -30.99 -9.28 -13.71
C ARG A 598 -32.28 -9.44 -14.52
N ASP A 599 -33.20 -10.19 -13.99
CA ASP A 599 -34.47 -10.54 -14.66
C ASP A 599 -35.64 -9.84 -13.99
N PRO A 600 -36.57 -9.24 -14.76
CA PRO A 600 -37.71 -8.54 -14.20
C PRO A 600 -38.60 -9.47 -13.37
N GLN A 601 -38.98 -9.01 -12.18
CA GLN A 601 -39.85 -9.72 -11.25
C GLN A 601 -41.13 -8.94 -11.07
N THR A 602 -42.31 -9.64 -11.15
CA THR A 602 -43.61 -8.99 -11.01
C THR A 602 -43.95 -8.77 -9.54
N TRP A 603 -44.38 -7.56 -9.21
CA TRP A 603 -44.87 -7.16 -7.91
C TRP A 603 -46.26 -6.55 -8.05
N ARG A 604 -47.08 -6.64 -7.00
CA ARG A 604 -48.27 -5.79 -6.82
C ARG A 604 -47.91 -4.57 -6.00
N PHE A 605 -48.46 -3.40 -6.38
CA PHE A 605 -48.12 -2.16 -5.72
C PHE A 605 -49.29 -1.19 -5.66
N VAL A 606 -49.22 -0.25 -4.68
CA VAL A 606 -50.11 0.88 -4.52
C VAL A 606 -49.30 2.09 -4.04
N LEU A 607 -49.80 3.30 -4.40
CA LEU A 607 -49.14 4.60 -4.08
C LEU A 607 -49.90 5.38 -3.03
N GLU A 608 -51.05 4.92 -2.63
CA GLU A 608 -51.87 5.49 -1.56
C GLU A 608 -51.78 4.53 -0.35
N GLN A 609 -51.81 5.10 0.84
CA GLN A 609 -51.69 4.34 2.07
C GLN A 609 -52.80 3.28 2.15
N PRO A 610 -52.45 1.98 2.18
CA PRO A 610 -53.44 0.92 2.37
C PRO A 610 -53.90 0.83 3.83
N SER A 611 -54.81 -0.12 4.16
CA SER A 611 -55.17 -0.40 5.55
C SER A 611 -53.98 -0.97 6.35
N ASP A 612 -54.04 -0.80 7.67
CA ASP A 612 -52.93 -1.12 8.59
C ASP A 612 -52.45 -2.58 8.56
N ASP A 613 -53.24 -3.49 7.98
CA ASP A 613 -52.96 -4.92 7.83
C ASP A 613 -52.39 -5.30 6.46
N TRP A 614 -51.99 -4.33 5.65
CA TRP A 614 -51.48 -4.50 4.26
C TRP A 614 -50.34 -5.50 4.12
N PHE A 615 -49.55 -5.70 5.15
CA PHE A 615 -48.41 -6.64 5.17
C PHE A 615 -48.82 -8.08 5.60
N ALA A 616 -50.05 -8.28 6.04
CA ALA A 616 -50.56 -9.60 6.49
C ALA A 616 -50.63 -10.62 5.33
N PRO A 617 -50.37 -11.93 5.55
CA PRO A 617 -50.42 -12.94 4.49
C PRO A 617 -51.81 -13.06 3.81
N GLU A 618 -52.85 -12.83 4.58
CA GLU A 618 -54.25 -12.99 4.16
C GLU A 618 -54.84 -11.73 3.51
N PHE A 619 -54.09 -10.63 3.47
CA PHE A 619 -54.51 -9.38 2.87
C PHE A 619 -54.85 -9.54 1.38
N ASP A 620 -56.00 -9.06 0.94
CA ASP A 620 -56.42 -9.10 -0.46
C ASP A 620 -55.80 -7.91 -1.25
N ASP A 621 -54.76 -8.23 -2.01
CA ASP A 621 -54.07 -7.30 -2.89
C ASP A 621 -54.52 -7.42 -4.37
N THR A 622 -55.63 -8.09 -4.65
CA THR A 622 -56.11 -8.31 -6.03
C THR A 622 -56.43 -7.04 -6.79
N THR A 623 -56.81 -5.96 -6.08
CA THR A 623 -57.06 -4.62 -6.64
C THR A 623 -55.81 -3.78 -6.87
N TRP A 624 -54.66 -4.21 -6.40
CA TRP A 624 -53.42 -3.48 -6.57
C TRP A 624 -52.89 -3.58 -8.01
N LYS A 625 -52.18 -2.55 -8.47
CA LYS A 625 -51.53 -2.54 -9.78
C LYS A 625 -50.41 -3.56 -9.82
N GLU A 626 -50.13 -4.13 -10.99
CA GLU A 626 -48.94 -4.93 -11.23
C GLU A 626 -47.87 -4.09 -11.91
N GLY A 627 -46.62 -4.30 -11.49
CA GLY A 627 -45.41 -3.64 -12.05
C GLY A 627 -44.19 -4.54 -11.95
N GLN A 628 -43.20 -4.24 -12.78
CA GLN A 628 -41.92 -4.92 -12.72
C GLN A 628 -41.05 -4.30 -11.62
N GLY A 629 -40.46 -5.12 -10.77
CA GLY A 629 -39.54 -4.70 -9.70
C GLY A 629 -38.40 -3.83 -10.24
N GLY A 630 -37.82 -3.02 -9.38
CA GLY A 630 -37.01 -1.88 -9.75
C GLY A 630 -37.91 -0.65 -9.90
N PHE A 631 -38.64 -0.32 -8.85
CA PHE A 631 -39.50 0.87 -8.79
C PHE A 631 -38.67 2.08 -8.43
N GLY A 632 -38.76 3.18 -9.21
CA GLY A 632 -37.99 4.38 -8.92
C GLY A 632 -37.98 5.42 -10.03
N THR A 633 -36.98 6.32 -9.98
CA THR A 633 -36.76 7.35 -10.99
C THR A 633 -35.46 7.13 -11.74
N GLU A 634 -35.48 7.40 -13.05
CA GLU A 634 -34.26 7.37 -13.87
C GLU A 634 -33.21 8.35 -13.33
N GLY A 635 -31.94 7.96 -13.37
CA GLY A 635 -30.82 8.77 -12.85
C GLY A 635 -30.51 8.53 -11.37
N THR A 636 -31.29 7.75 -10.63
CA THR A 636 -30.92 7.31 -9.29
C THR A 636 -29.68 6.42 -9.37
N PRO A 637 -28.61 6.69 -8.58
CA PRO A 637 -27.36 5.96 -8.67
C PRO A 637 -27.52 4.44 -8.48
N GLY A 638 -27.03 3.66 -9.44
CA GLY A 638 -27.08 2.18 -9.43
C GLY A 638 -28.45 1.55 -9.62
N ALA A 639 -29.52 2.36 -9.81
CA ALA A 639 -30.88 1.89 -10.00
C ALA A 639 -31.09 1.28 -11.39
N ILE A 640 -31.82 0.16 -11.42
CA ILE A 640 -32.30 -0.48 -12.65
C ILE A 640 -33.82 -0.28 -12.70
N VAL A 641 -34.25 0.90 -13.12
CA VAL A 641 -35.65 1.30 -13.11
C VAL A 641 -36.43 0.56 -14.21
N ARG A 642 -37.45 -0.21 -13.81
CA ARG A 642 -38.39 -0.90 -14.71
C ARG A 642 -39.81 -0.36 -14.57
N THR A 643 -40.19 0.10 -13.39
CA THR A 643 -41.46 0.77 -13.13
C THR A 643 -41.23 2.13 -12.53
N VAL A 644 -41.70 3.17 -13.21
CA VAL A 644 -41.53 4.56 -12.71
C VAL A 644 -42.41 4.78 -11.50
N TRP A 645 -41.81 5.24 -10.40
CA TRP A 645 -42.46 5.63 -9.17
C TRP A 645 -41.95 7.03 -8.75
N LYS A 646 -42.88 7.98 -8.52
CA LYS A 646 -42.54 9.38 -8.18
C LYS A 646 -43.31 9.92 -6.97
N ASN A 647 -44.16 9.11 -6.33
CA ASN A 647 -44.88 9.48 -5.12
C ASN A 647 -43.94 9.38 -3.89
N PRO A 648 -44.25 10.06 -2.77
CA PRO A 648 -43.45 9.93 -1.54
C PRO A 648 -43.38 8.50 -1.02
N ASP A 649 -44.46 7.72 -1.18
CA ASP A 649 -44.56 6.36 -0.63
C ASP A 649 -44.93 5.35 -1.71
N ILE A 650 -44.52 4.12 -1.52
CA ILE A 650 -44.92 2.95 -2.28
C ILE A 650 -45.02 1.74 -1.35
N TRP A 651 -46.11 0.99 -1.50
CA TRP A 651 -46.35 -0.31 -0.84
C TRP A 651 -46.30 -1.37 -1.90
N LEU A 652 -45.53 -2.43 -1.65
CA LEU A 652 -45.25 -3.52 -2.58
C LEU A 652 -45.56 -4.83 -1.94
N ARG A 653 -46.15 -5.78 -2.70
CA ARG A 653 -46.39 -7.13 -2.23
C ARG A 653 -46.04 -8.12 -3.32
N ARG A 654 -45.50 -9.28 -2.88
CA ARG A 654 -45.18 -10.42 -3.76
C ARG A 654 -45.29 -11.72 -3.01
N SER A 655 -46.04 -12.67 -3.60
CA SER A 655 -46.10 -14.04 -3.10
C SER A 655 -44.93 -14.87 -3.67
N PHE A 656 -44.42 -15.80 -2.88
CA PHE A 656 -43.42 -16.78 -3.30
C PHE A 656 -43.63 -18.11 -2.64
N GLU A 657 -43.15 -19.19 -3.26
CA GLU A 657 -43.33 -20.56 -2.80
C GLU A 657 -42.02 -21.17 -2.29
N LEU A 658 -42.06 -21.83 -1.15
CA LEU A 658 -40.97 -22.63 -0.63
C LEU A 658 -41.35 -24.10 -0.60
N SER A 659 -40.53 -24.96 -1.23
CA SER A 659 -40.71 -26.43 -1.14
C SER A 659 -40.47 -26.93 0.29
N GLU A 660 -39.59 -26.28 1.01
CA GLU A 660 -39.28 -26.49 2.43
C GLU A 660 -38.66 -25.22 3.04
N VAL A 661 -38.79 -25.06 4.36
CA VAL A 661 -38.07 -24.00 5.09
C VAL A 661 -36.61 -24.43 5.22
N PRO A 662 -35.62 -23.62 4.79
CA PRO A 662 -34.22 -24.01 4.86
C PRO A 662 -33.78 -24.32 6.30
N PRO A 663 -33.30 -25.54 6.60
CA PRO A 663 -32.94 -25.91 7.98
C PRO A 663 -31.63 -25.26 8.45
N GLN A 664 -30.76 -24.91 7.50
CA GLN A 664 -29.43 -24.33 7.73
C GLN A 664 -29.17 -23.16 6.80
N GLY A 665 -28.06 -22.43 7.05
CA GLY A 665 -27.66 -21.27 6.27
C GLY A 665 -28.09 -19.96 6.89
N GLU A 666 -27.59 -18.86 6.34
CA GLU A 666 -27.93 -17.51 6.72
C GLU A 666 -28.93 -16.92 5.71
N LEU A 667 -30.00 -16.34 6.21
CA LEU A 667 -30.98 -15.64 5.38
C LEU A 667 -30.59 -14.17 5.30
N CYS A 668 -30.52 -13.65 4.09
CA CYS A 668 -30.19 -12.26 3.82
C CYS A 668 -31.20 -11.62 2.89
N LEU A 669 -31.59 -10.39 3.14
CA LEU A 669 -32.23 -9.56 2.12
C LEU A 669 -31.18 -9.14 1.10
N SER A 670 -31.51 -9.25 -0.19
CA SER A 670 -30.82 -8.53 -1.26
C SER A 670 -31.66 -7.31 -1.56
N ILE A 671 -31.21 -6.13 -1.13
CA ILE A 671 -31.98 -4.89 -1.19
C ILE A 671 -31.18 -3.75 -1.82
N HIS A 672 -31.85 -2.97 -2.67
CA HIS A 672 -31.40 -1.66 -3.07
C HIS A 672 -32.55 -0.70 -2.84
N HIS A 673 -32.35 0.30 -1.99
CA HIS A 673 -33.35 1.29 -1.62
C HIS A 673 -32.77 2.71 -1.62
N ASP A 674 -33.63 3.66 -1.92
CA ASP A 674 -33.41 5.08 -1.86
C ASP A 674 -34.79 5.74 -1.67
N GLU A 675 -35.25 6.07 -0.46
CA GLU A 675 -34.63 6.23 0.86
C GLU A 675 -35.00 5.11 1.86
N ASP A 676 -35.88 5.47 2.88
CA ASP A 676 -36.23 4.59 3.99
C ASP A 676 -37.08 3.39 3.56
N ALA A 677 -36.76 2.20 4.04
CA ALA A 677 -37.57 1.01 3.71
C ALA A 677 -37.86 0.12 4.91
N GLU A 678 -39.06 -0.45 4.91
CA GLU A 678 -39.51 -1.50 5.84
C GLU A 678 -39.84 -2.76 5.05
N VAL A 679 -39.34 -3.90 5.50
CA VAL A 679 -39.55 -5.20 4.85
C VAL A 679 -40.19 -6.19 5.80
N TYR A 680 -41.27 -6.79 5.35
CA TYR A 680 -42.07 -7.76 6.12
C TYR A 680 -42.07 -9.12 5.40
N ILE A 681 -41.96 -10.20 6.16
CA ILE A 681 -42.21 -11.56 5.69
C ILE A 681 -43.35 -12.13 6.50
N ASN A 682 -44.40 -12.60 5.80
CA ASN A 682 -45.61 -13.19 6.41
C ASN A 682 -46.19 -12.37 7.58
N GLY A 683 -46.19 -11.06 7.46
CA GLY A 683 -46.76 -10.16 8.44
C GLY A 683 -45.77 -9.69 9.53
N VAL A 684 -44.54 -10.19 9.55
CA VAL A 684 -43.53 -9.83 10.56
C VAL A 684 -42.50 -8.93 9.97
N LEU A 685 -42.21 -7.77 10.62
CA LEU A 685 -41.14 -6.85 10.25
C LEU A 685 -39.78 -7.53 10.45
N VAL A 686 -39.04 -7.77 9.37
CA VAL A 686 -37.73 -8.43 9.37
C VAL A 686 -36.58 -7.47 9.19
N ALA A 687 -36.82 -6.34 8.54
CA ALA A 687 -35.80 -5.27 8.39
C ALA A 687 -36.46 -3.88 8.30
N SER A 688 -35.76 -2.89 8.84
CA SER A 688 -36.05 -1.46 8.66
C SER A 688 -34.74 -0.75 8.39
N THR A 689 -34.65 -0.02 7.26
CA THR A 689 -33.47 0.68 6.80
C THR A 689 -33.75 2.17 6.70
N LYS A 690 -32.70 2.99 6.83
CA LYS A 690 -32.74 4.44 6.74
C LYS A 690 -31.73 4.93 5.69
N GLY A 691 -32.06 6.05 5.03
CA GLY A 691 -31.21 6.66 4.01
C GLY A 691 -31.19 5.85 2.72
N PHE A 692 -30.10 5.90 1.98
CA PHE A 692 -30.02 5.32 0.64
C PHE A 692 -28.83 4.37 0.45
N LEU A 693 -28.98 3.48 -0.51
CA LEU A 693 -27.92 2.66 -1.07
C LEU A 693 -27.71 3.02 -2.54
N THR A 694 -26.50 2.79 -3.05
CA THR A 694 -26.19 2.99 -4.48
C THR A 694 -26.06 1.71 -5.28
N ASN A 695 -26.37 0.57 -4.64
CA ASN A 695 -26.28 -0.77 -5.23
C ASN A 695 -27.02 -1.79 -4.34
N TYR A 696 -27.27 -2.99 -4.90
CA TYR A 696 -27.80 -4.10 -4.11
C TYR A 696 -26.84 -4.49 -2.99
N THR A 697 -27.35 -4.53 -1.78
CA THR A 697 -26.61 -4.91 -0.57
C THR A 697 -27.29 -6.11 0.08
N LEU A 698 -26.46 -7.00 0.63
CA LEU A 698 -26.95 -8.13 1.42
C LEU A 698 -27.07 -7.71 2.89
N LEU A 699 -28.30 -7.70 3.41
CA LEU A 699 -28.57 -7.45 4.82
C LEU A 699 -28.87 -8.76 5.52
N PRO A 700 -28.01 -9.24 6.45
CA PRO A 700 -28.29 -10.42 7.26
C PRO A 700 -29.58 -10.23 8.07
N LEU A 701 -30.42 -11.25 8.07
CA LEU A 701 -31.65 -11.25 8.85
C LEU A 701 -31.46 -11.98 10.18
N PRO A 702 -32.12 -11.55 11.27
CA PRO A 702 -32.04 -12.21 12.57
C PRO A 702 -32.47 -13.67 12.47
N LYS A 703 -31.54 -14.60 12.72
CA LYS A 703 -31.71 -16.05 12.49
C LYS A 703 -32.98 -16.61 13.12
N ASP A 704 -33.28 -16.21 14.36
CA ASP A 704 -34.37 -16.72 15.15
C ASP A 704 -35.74 -16.17 14.70
N LYS A 705 -35.77 -14.90 14.23
CA LYS A 705 -37.04 -14.28 13.81
C LYS A 705 -37.53 -14.74 12.45
N VAL A 706 -36.65 -15.00 11.49
CA VAL A 706 -37.03 -15.19 10.09
C VAL A 706 -37.35 -16.64 9.78
N ARG A 707 -36.68 -17.61 10.38
CA ARG A 707 -36.98 -19.02 10.19
C ARG A 707 -38.38 -19.42 10.73
N ASP A 708 -38.74 -18.84 11.89
CA ASP A 708 -40.03 -19.07 12.51
C ASP A 708 -41.20 -18.48 11.70
N VAL A 709 -40.88 -17.50 10.86
CA VAL A 709 -41.87 -16.79 10.02
C VAL A 709 -42.07 -17.44 8.66
N LEU A 710 -41.00 -18.06 8.08
CA LEU A 710 -41.09 -18.74 6.80
C LEU A 710 -41.91 -20.04 6.92
N LYS A 711 -42.68 -20.34 5.90
CA LYS A 711 -43.57 -21.52 5.84
C LYS A 711 -43.27 -22.35 4.60
N LYS A 712 -43.43 -23.65 4.67
CA LYS A 712 -43.54 -24.49 3.49
C LYS A 712 -44.80 -24.08 2.72
N GLY A 713 -44.71 -23.96 1.40
CA GLY A 713 -45.80 -23.48 0.55
C GLY A 713 -45.72 -21.97 0.38
N LYS A 714 -46.87 -21.32 0.29
CA LYS A 714 -47.02 -19.90 0.00
C LYS A 714 -46.54 -19.00 1.14
N ASN A 715 -45.69 -18.03 0.81
CA ASN A 715 -45.21 -16.96 1.66
C ASN A 715 -45.46 -15.61 0.98
N VAL A 716 -45.45 -14.51 1.74
CA VAL A 716 -45.61 -13.14 1.26
C VAL A 716 -44.43 -12.29 1.72
N LEU A 717 -43.81 -11.59 0.76
CA LEU A 717 -42.87 -10.53 0.97
C LEU A 717 -43.57 -9.20 0.74
N ALA A 718 -43.60 -8.32 1.74
CA ALA A 718 -44.24 -7.01 1.66
C ALA A 718 -43.23 -5.93 2.01
N VAL A 719 -43.25 -4.81 1.26
CA VAL A 719 -42.24 -3.72 1.38
C VAL A 719 -42.95 -2.38 1.35
N HIS A 720 -42.61 -1.52 2.29
CA HIS A 720 -42.93 -0.09 2.23
C HIS A 720 -41.63 0.70 2.00
N CYS A 721 -41.62 1.64 1.08
CA CYS A 721 -40.51 2.54 0.88
C CYS A 721 -41.01 4.00 0.90
N HIS A 722 -40.35 4.84 1.70
CA HIS A 722 -40.66 6.24 1.90
C HIS A 722 -39.53 7.11 1.39
N GLN A 723 -39.84 8.00 0.44
CA GLN A 723 -38.92 8.95 -0.17
C GLN A 723 -38.83 10.24 0.66
N THR A 724 -37.62 10.67 1.00
CA THR A 724 -37.37 11.89 1.76
C THR A 724 -36.71 12.98 0.91
N GLY A 725 -35.96 12.61 -0.13
CA GLY A 725 -35.34 13.55 -1.06
C GLY A 725 -34.28 12.89 -1.96
N GLY A 726 -33.91 13.57 -3.06
CA GLY A 726 -32.86 13.08 -3.95
C GLY A 726 -33.31 12.04 -4.96
N GLY A 727 -32.57 10.93 -5.11
CA GLY A 727 -32.91 9.76 -5.92
C GLY A 727 -34.11 9.02 -5.34
N GLN A 728 -34.61 8.01 -6.04
CA GLN A 728 -35.75 7.22 -5.59
C GLN A 728 -35.70 5.82 -6.18
N TYR A 729 -35.60 4.80 -5.32
CA TYR A 729 -35.53 3.42 -5.78
C TYR A 729 -35.90 2.40 -4.70
N ILE A 730 -36.53 1.30 -5.09
CA ILE A 730 -36.73 0.13 -4.27
C ILE A 730 -36.81 -1.15 -5.10
N ASP A 731 -35.99 -2.12 -4.77
CA ASP A 731 -36.12 -3.51 -5.17
C ASP A 731 -35.56 -4.45 -4.08
N VAL A 732 -36.25 -5.56 -3.82
CA VAL A 732 -35.97 -6.44 -2.71
C VAL A 732 -36.04 -7.90 -3.13
N GLY A 733 -35.13 -8.73 -2.65
CA GLY A 733 -35.15 -10.17 -2.77
C GLY A 733 -34.69 -10.85 -1.49
N LEU A 734 -34.79 -12.19 -1.43
CA LEU A 734 -34.35 -13.02 -0.31
C LEU A 734 -33.34 -14.05 -0.80
N LYS A 735 -32.17 -14.11 -0.19
CA LYS A 735 -31.12 -15.09 -0.49
C LYS A 735 -30.81 -15.96 0.73
N LEU A 736 -30.52 -17.22 0.50
CA LEU A 736 -29.98 -18.18 1.47
C LEU A 736 -28.48 -18.35 1.19
N ILE A 737 -27.69 -18.12 2.20
CA ILE A 737 -26.23 -18.28 2.15
C ILE A 737 -25.88 -19.53 2.95
N MET A 738 -25.28 -20.53 2.30
CA MET A 738 -24.85 -21.79 2.90
C MET A 738 -23.32 -21.84 2.92
N GLU A 739 -22.76 -22.05 4.11
CA GLU A 739 -21.33 -22.27 4.31
C GLU A 739 -20.86 -23.60 3.69
#